data_f13e81e59240d2dc5a19a67ef2d88754
#
_entry.id   f13e81e59240d2dc5a19a67ef2d88754
#
_cell.length_a   1.000
_cell.length_b   1.000
_cell.length_c   1.000
_cell.angle_alpha   90.00
_cell.angle_beta   90.00
_cell.angle_gamma   90.00
#
_symmetry.space_group_name_H-M   'P 1'
#
loop_
_entity.id
_entity.type
_entity.pdbx_description
1 polymer ?
#
loop_
_entity_poly.entity_id
_entity_poly.type
_entity_poly.pdbx_seq_one_letter_code
_entity_poly.pdbx_strand_id
1 'polypeptide(L)'
;MRRQRTKALPCRTPPLGLVAVAGLLVFLGACRHAPEQARLEPRDANVLLITLDTTRADHLSCYHPGKAKTPHLDALAARGVRFARATAQVPLTLPSHACIMTGAYPPVHGLRDMGGFVLNPSHPTIASLAHAAGFATAAFVGSRAVATQFGLSQGFDTYDDDMGPQTEEGKLPGVFAERRASVVTDHALDWLKQNGQRKFFLWAHYYDPHAPYDPPEPYKRQYAKSPYDGEIAYMDEQVGRLLDGLDPMGLASRTLIIAMADHGESLGEHGEAAHGIFLYDATLHIPLMIAGPDVPQGKVIEDQVRSIDIHPTAMEFLHLAPSPEAQGVSLWPLLRQGTHVRSGYSYGETLYPRTYMGWSELRAMRTDGWKYILAPHPELYDLRRDPGELKNLIAQHPGDADQFQKLIWKIAGTQGKAENLTTVPLDEKTRRELESLGYVGGGGSREIQLGSDAADPKDRIPVLELTQRAEAFLDAGDNARAAQTMEQAVRLDPGNPRARIELGAAYERAGQLDQAAKAYEDGIKLHMLTETFYARLGKLYLRLHKLDKALDAMTQARQTDPTNLDNLRNLGTAELQLGRVDEAERAFKAIVLQNGNFSGAYNGLGLVAIQRGDADAARHDFEKAIELNSAEVEPLLNLGVLYDKAGDKTEALRYYQQFLAKASAKDYSALIPKVRAAVQDLKSGR
;
A
#
# COMPACT_ATOMS: atom_id res chain seq x y z
N MET A 1 0.29 -78.43 21.89
CA MET A 1 0.79 -79.06 23.12
C MET A 1 0.98 -78.07 24.19
N ARG A 2 0.30 -78.31 25.36
CA ARG A 2 0.47 -77.73 26.74
C ARG A 2 0.44 -76.23 26.86
N ARG A 3 -0.64 -75.57 27.32
CA ARG A 3 -1.36 -75.52 28.63
C ARG A 3 -0.48 -75.31 29.84
N GLN A 4 -0.69 -74.18 30.53
CA GLN A 4 -1.09 -74.06 31.96
C GLN A 4 -1.19 -72.58 32.30
N ARG A 5 -2.35 -72.04 32.62
CA ARG A 5 -3.23 -72.05 33.82
C ARG A 5 -2.56 -71.35 35.03
N THR A 6 -3.08 -70.21 35.35
CA THR A 6 -3.94 -69.77 36.47
C THR A 6 -3.29 -69.66 37.84
N LYS A 7 -3.51 -68.53 38.54
CA LYS A 7 -4.22 -68.54 39.83
C LYS A 7 -4.56 -67.08 40.30
N ALA A 8 -5.86 -66.88 40.51
CA ALA A 8 -6.44 -65.81 41.30
C ALA A 8 -6.63 -66.28 42.76
N LEU A 9 -6.63 -65.38 43.73
CA LEU A 9 -7.36 -65.48 45.00
C LEU A 9 -7.19 -64.18 45.82
N PRO A 10 -7.95 -63.84 46.91
CA PRO A 10 -9.27 -63.24 46.85
C PRO A 10 -9.42 -61.97 47.73
N CYS A 11 -10.59 -61.36 47.62
CA CYS A 11 -11.21 -60.34 48.50
C CYS A 11 -11.18 -60.66 49.98
N ARG A 12 -10.99 -59.68 50.86
CA ARG A 12 -11.61 -59.59 52.20
C ARG A 12 -11.92 -58.13 52.55
N THR A 13 -13.22 -57.83 52.69
CA THR A 13 -13.77 -56.76 53.51
C THR A 13 -13.99 -57.23 54.91
N PRO A 14 -13.95 -56.36 55.95
CA PRO A 14 -15.06 -56.07 56.81
C PRO A 14 -15.06 -54.64 57.43
N PRO A 15 -15.89 -54.26 58.40
CA PRO A 15 -17.30 -53.78 58.19
C PRO A 15 -17.49 -52.33 58.72
N LEU A 16 -18.71 -51.84 58.53
CA LEU A 16 -19.27 -50.56 58.98
C LEU A 16 -19.10 -50.28 60.45
N GLY A 17 -18.76 -49.03 60.78
CA GLY A 17 -18.96 -48.39 62.07
C GLY A 17 -19.46 -46.95 61.85
N LEU A 18 -20.75 -46.67 62.15
CA LEU A 18 -21.36 -45.39 62.18
C LEU A 18 -20.83 -44.56 63.33
N VAL A 19 -20.35 -43.34 63.12
CA VAL A 19 -20.47 -42.22 64.05
C VAL A 19 -20.65 -40.94 63.20
N ALA A 20 -21.82 -40.32 63.37
CA ALA A 20 -22.16 -39.01 62.84
C ALA A 20 -21.56 -37.93 63.72
N VAL A 21 -20.72 -37.04 63.16
CA VAL A 21 -20.43 -35.75 63.75
C VAL A 21 -20.56 -34.68 62.67
N ALA A 22 -21.58 -33.80 62.86
CA ALA A 22 -21.77 -32.63 62.01
C ALA A 22 -20.61 -31.65 62.17
N GLY A 23 -19.90 -31.42 61.12
CA GLY A 23 -18.88 -30.36 61.00
C GLY A 23 -19.18 -29.50 59.78
N LEU A 24 -19.76 -28.33 60.01
CA LEU A 24 -20.06 -27.29 59.04
C LEU A 24 -18.72 -26.74 58.52
N LEU A 25 -18.21 -27.26 57.41
CA LEU A 25 -17.06 -26.68 56.70
C LEU A 25 -17.55 -25.62 55.71
N VAL A 26 -17.40 -24.36 56.15
CA VAL A 26 -17.50 -23.19 55.27
C VAL A 26 -16.38 -23.27 54.23
N PHE A 27 -16.70 -23.65 53.01
CA PHE A 27 -15.82 -23.45 51.85
C PHE A 27 -15.78 -21.96 51.54
N LEU A 28 -14.82 -21.23 52.14
CA LEU A 28 -14.34 -19.96 51.62
C LEU A 28 -13.61 -20.27 50.32
N GLY A 29 -14.31 -20.12 49.21
CA GLY A 29 -13.75 -20.09 47.87
C GLY A 29 -12.78 -18.92 47.78
N ALA A 30 -11.50 -19.17 48.02
CA ALA A 30 -10.44 -18.23 47.64
C ALA A 30 -10.43 -18.13 46.11
N CYS A 31 -11.17 -17.17 45.56
CA CYS A 31 -10.88 -16.65 44.23
C CYS A 31 -9.42 -16.17 44.26
N ARG A 32 -8.51 -17.00 43.78
CA ARG A 32 -7.17 -16.52 43.43
C ARG A 32 -7.38 -15.52 42.30
N HIS A 33 -7.49 -14.25 42.63
CA HIS A 33 -7.23 -13.16 41.71
C HIS A 33 -5.82 -13.44 41.18
N ALA A 34 -5.67 -13.66 39.88
CA ALA A 34 -4.39 -13.53 39.24
C ALA A 34 -3.83 -12.16 39.65
N PRO A 35 -2.55 -12.05 40.03
CA PRO A 35 -2.01 -10.77 40.40
C PRO A 35 -2.29 -9.81 39.24
N GLU A 36 -3.06 -8.77 39.54
CA GLU A 36 -3.24 -7.63 38.68
C GLU A 36 -1.83 -7.14 38.36
N GLN A 37 -1.37 -7.36 37.15
CA GLN A 37 -0.08 -6.81 36.72
C GLN A 37 -0.20 -5.32 36.95
N ALA A 38 0.58 -4.78 37.87
CA ALA A 38 0.62 -3.37 38.16
C ALA A 38 0.81 -2.65 36.82
N ARG A 39 -0.22 -1.95 36.35
CA ARG A 39 -0.15 -1.13 35.14
C ARG A 39 0.94 -0.11 35.39
N LEU A 40 2.07 -0.26 34.70
CA LEU A 40 3.11 0.76 34.69
C LEU A 40 2.48 2.04 34.15
N GLU A 41 2.74 3.17 34.80
CA GLU A 41 2.35 4.48 34.27
C GLU A 41 3.06 4.68 32.91
N PRO A 42 2.35 5.22 31.89
CA PRO A 42 2.97 5.50 30.60
C PRO A 42 4.20 6.39 30.78
N ARG A 43 5.30 6.02 30.12
CA ARG A 43 6.57 6.75 30.21
C ARG A 43 6.39 8.19 29.69
N ASP A 44 6.99 9.17 30.37
CA ASP A 44 7.12 10.53 29.83
C ASP A 44 8.28 10.60 28.83
N ALA A 45 8.02 10.07 27.65
CA ALA A 45 8.97 9.96 26.56
C ALA A 45 8.25 9.98 25.23
N ASN A 46 9.00 10.10 24.14
CA ASN A 46 8.48 10.17 22.78
C ASN A 46 9.00 9.02 21.93
N VAL A 47 8.24 8.68 20.89
CA VAL A 47 8.72 7.80 19.81
C VAL A 47 8.61 8.55 18.49
N LEU A 48 9.70 8.59 17.74
CA LEU A 48 9.79 9.02 16.35
C LEU A 48 10.09 7.79 15.49
N LEU A 49 9.10 7.36 14.70
CA LEU A 49 9.24 6.33 13.69
C LEU A 49 9.49 7.00 12.34
N ILE A 50 10.60 6.67 11.70
CA ILE A 50 10.96 7.11 10.35
C ILE A 50 10.93 5.88 9.45
N THR A 51 10.08 5.89 8.43
CA THR A 51 10.07 4.85 7.41
C THR A 51 10.56 5.39 6.07
N LEU A 52 11.49 4.64 5.45
CA LEU A 52 12.22 4.98 4.25
C LEU A 52 11.76 4.02 3.14
N ASP A 53 10.82 4.48 2.30
CA ASP A 53 10.19 3.63 1.29
C ASP A 53 11.23 3.02 0.34
N THR A 54 11.06 1.78 -0.05
CA THR A 54 11.90 1.00 -0.98
C THR A 54 13.41 1.03 -0.70
N THR A 55 13.85 1.47 0.49
CA THR A 55 15.28 1.68 0.76
C THR A 55 16.02 0.39 1.10
N ARG A 56 16.99 0.03 0.28
CA ARG A 56 17.86 -1.13 0.50
C ARG A 56 18.93 -0.87 1.56
N ALA A 57 19.16 -1.84 2.43
CA ALA A 57 20.22 -1.75 3.43
C ALA A 57 21.60 -1.60 2.78
N ASP A 58 21.90 -2.36 1.72
CA ASP A 58 23.21 -2.34 1.04
C ASP A 58 23.46 -1.09 0.17
N HIS A 59 22.51 -0.13 0.14
CA HIS A 59 22.69 1.18 -0.49
C HIS A 59 23.00 2.31 0.52
N LEU A 60 22.88 2.06 1.84
CA LEU A 60 23.25 3.03 2.88
C LEU A 60 24.73 2.87 3.26
N SER A 61 25.46 4.00 3.42
CA SER A 61 26.90 3.98 3.68
C SER A 61 27.30 3.29 4.99
N CYS A 62 26.45 3.29 6.02
CA CYS A 62 26.70 2.54 7.26
C CYS A 62 26.55 1.01 7.13
N TYR A 63 25.94 0.50 6.08
CA TYR A 63 25.86 -0.92 5.75
C TYR A 63 26.89 -1.32 4.70
N HIS A 64 27.01 -0.53 3.64
CA HIS A 64 27.92 -0.81 2.52
C HIS A 64 28.47 0.50 1.94
N PRO A 65 29.74 0.85 2.21
CA PRO A 65 30.32 2.07 1.65
C PRO A 65 30.45 1.98 0.14
N GLY A 66 30.20 3.10 -0.55
CA GLY A 66 30.47 3.26 -1.98
C GLY A 66 29.22 3.37 -2.89
N LYS A 67 28.00 3.32 -2.34
CA LYS A 67 26.76 3.64 -3.04
C LYS A 67 26.24 5.04 -2.64
N ALA A 68 25.04 5.20 -2.09
CA ALA A 68 24.57 6.50 -1.63
C ALA A 68 25.39 7.01 -0.44
N LYS A 69 25.62 8.33 -0.39
CA LYS A 69 26.20 8.99 0.79
C LYS A 69 25.06 9.33 1.76
N THR A 70 25.10 8.73 2.95
CA THR A 70 24.06 8.87 3.96
C THR A 70 24.62 9.29 5.32
N PRO A 71 25.30 10.46 5.42
CA PRO A 71 26.00 10.87 6.63
C PRO A 71 25.09 11.03 7.85
N HIS A 72 23.81 11.37 7.68
CA HIS A 72 22.88 11.55 8.80
C HIS A 72 22.39 10.20 9.36
N LEU A 73 22.07 9.24 8.50
CA LEU A 73 21.77 7.87 8.90
C LEU A 73 23.00 7.17 9.49
N ASP A 74 24.21 7.44 8.96
CA ASP A 74 25.47 6.96 9.54
C ASP A 74 25.68 7.51 10.95
N ALA A 75 25.41 8.81 11.16
CA ALA A 75 25.46 9.43 12.48
C ALA A 75 24.39 8.86 13.44
N LEU A 76 23.20 8.56 12.94
CA LEU A 76 22.15 7.89 13.73
C LEU A 76 22.61 6.49 14.15
N ALA A 77 23.18 5.70 13.25
CA ALA A 77 23.73 4.38 13.54
C ALA A 77 24.87 4.46 14.56
N ALA A 78 25.74 5.46 14.46
CA ALA A 78 26.85 5.66 15.40
C ALA A 78 26.41 6.05 16.82
N ARG A 79 25.32 6.83 16.96
CA ARG A 79 24.76 7.21 18.26
C ARG A 79 23.77 6.23 18.83
N GLY A 80 23.47 5.14 18.11
CA GLY A 80 22.52 4.11 18.49
C GLY A 80 23.00 2.70 18.14
N VAL A 81 22.05 1.88 17.74
CA VAL A 81 22.24 0.50 17.31
C VAL A 81 21.81 0.34 15.87
N ARG A 82 22.65 -0.30 15.06
CA ARG A 82 22.32 -0.75 13.71
C ARG A 82 22.12 -2.27 13.70
N PHE A 83 21.03 -2.73 13.12
CA PHE A 83 20.77 -4.16 12.95
C PHE A 83 21.26 -4.60 11.57
N ALA A 84 22.15 -5.61 11.55
CA ALA A 84 22.74 -6.10 10.29
C ALA A 84 21.75 -6.91 9.45
N ARG A 85 20.73 -7.51 10.07
CA ARG A 85 19.79 -8.44 9.41
C ARG A 85 18.35 -8.17 9.82
N ALA A 86 17.82 -7.01 9.44
CA ALA A 86 16.40 -6.71 9.58
C ALA A 86 15.66 -7.09 8.29
N THR A 87 14.45 -7.63 8.42
CA THR A 87 13.64 -8.07 7.28
C THR A 87 12.22 -7.54 7.31
N ALA A 88 11.75 -7.11 6.16
CA ALA A 88 10.34 -6.87 5.87
C ALA A 88 9.56 -8.19 5.76
N GLN A 89 8.24 -8.12 5.92
CA GLN A 89 7.34 -9.25 5.78
C GLN A 89 6.63 -9.27 4.42
N VAL A 90 6.56 -8.14 3.75
CA VAL A 90 5.94 -7.98 2.42
C VAL A 90 6.75 -6.98 1.63
N PRO A 91 7.08 -7.24 0.34
CA PRO A 91 7.76 -6.26 -0.51
C PRO A 91 6.77 -5.27 -1.15
N LEU A 92 5.86 -4.70 -0.35
CA LEU A 92 4.82 -3.75 -0.78
C LEU A 92 4.53 -2.76 0.35
N THR A 93 4.43 -1.50 0.04
CA THR A 93 4.35 -0.37 0.97
C THR A 93 3.23 -0.50 2.00
N LEU A 94 1.98 -0.65 1.57
CA LEU A 94 0.82 -0.64 2.47
C LEU A 94 0.80 -1.85 3.43
N PRO A 95 0.91 -3.11 2.96
CA PRO A 95 0.90 -4.26 3.86
C PRO A 95 2.14 -4.33 4.75
N SER A 96 3.31 -3.83 4.30
CA SER A 96 4.50 -3.77 5.15
C SER A 96 4.31 -2.77 6.30
N HIS A 97 3.76 -1.57 6.03
CA HIS A 97 3.44 -0.62 7.09
C HIS A 97 2.38 -1.16 8.06
N ALA A 98 1.40 -1.94 7.58
CA ALA A 98 0.46 -2.63 8.47
C ALA A 98 1.18 -3.62 9.40
N CYS A 99 2.17 -4.36 8.91
CA CYS A 99 3.02 -5.22 9.74
C CYS A 99 3.78 -4.42 10.81
N ILE A 100 4.40 -3.31 10.45
CA ILE A 100 5.13 -2.43 11.37
C ILE A 100 4.20 -1.87 12.45
N MET A 101 3.04 -1.34 12.05
CA MET A 101 2.11 -0.66 12.95
C MET A 101 1.37 -1.62 13.89
N THR A 102 1.03 -2.84 13.45
CA THR A 102 0.30 -3.83 14.26
C THR A 102 1.19 -4.81 15.00
N GLY A 103 2.44 -5.02 14.54
CA GLY A 103 3.34 -6.07 15.03
C GLY A 103 2.92 -7.49 14.61
N ALA A 104 2.01 -7.63 13.66
CA ALA A 104 1.45 -8.90 13.23
C ALA A 104 1.84 -9.23 11.78
N TYR A 105 1.82 -10.52 11.43
CA TYR A 105 2.00 -10.98 10.05
C TYR A 105 0.73 -10.73 9.21
N PRO A 106 0.85 -10.59 7.88
CA PRO A 106 -0.27 -10.31 6.97
C PRO A 106 -1.48 -11.26 7.12
N PRO A 107 -1.31 -12.57 7.35
CA PRO A 107 -2.46 -13.45 7.55
C PRO A 107 -3.30 -13.10 8.79
N VAL A 108 -2.75 -12.39 9.77
CA VAL A 108 -3.46 -12.00 11.00
C VAL A 108 -4.22 -10.70 10.80
N HIS A 109 -3.56 -9.64 10.32
CA HIS A 109 -4.22 -8.33 10.15
C HIS A 109 -5.01 -8.21 8.84
N GLY A 110 -4.93 -9.19 7.92
CA GLY A 110 -5.75 -9.30 6.71
C GLY A 110 -5.39 -8.33 5.59
N LEU A 111 -4.54 -7.32 5.79
CA LEU A 111 -4.06 -6.42 4.76
C LEU A 111 -2.85 -7.06 4.08
N ARG A 112 -3.05 -7.69 2.91
CA ARG A 112 -2.06 -8.58 2.27
C ARG A 112 -1.57 -8.11 0.91
N ASP A 113 -2.18 -7.06 0.35
CA ASP A 113 -1.84 -6.48 -0.95
C ASP A 113 -2.22 -4.99 -0.99
N MET A 114 -1.93 -4.30 -2.10
CA MET A 114 -2.21 -2.86 -2.28
C MET A 114 -3.64 -2.59 -2.77
N GLY A 115 -4.14 -3.38 -3.70
CA GLY A 115 -5.32 -3.09 -4.52
C GLY A 115 -6.67 -3.09 -3.81
N GLY A 116 -6.97 -2.07 -3.03
CA GLY A 116 -8.25 -1.92 -2.35
C GLY A 116 -8.34 -2.62 -0.99
N PHE A 117 -7.28 -3.20 -0.50
CA PHE A 117 -7.20 -3.73 0.86
C PHE A 117 -7.11 -2.60 1.89
N VAL A 118 -7.69 -2.81 3.07
CA VAL A 118 -7.71 -1.84 4.16
C VAL A 118 -7.40 -2.53 5.49
N LEU A 119 -6.66 -1.85 6.36
CA LEU A 119 -6.46 -2.31 7.72
C LEU A 119 -7.74 -2.13 8.52
N ASN A 120 -8.35 -3.25 8.97
CA ASN A 120 -9.56 -3.20 9.78
C ASN A 120 -9.27 -2.51 11.13
N PRO A 121 -10.15 -1.60 11.61
CA PRO A 121 -9.97 -0.93 12.89
C PRO A 121 -9.93 -1.85 14.12
N SER A 122 -10.30 -3.12 13.99
CA SER A 122 -10.17 -4.11 15.06
C SER A 122 -8.71 -4.49 15.37
N HIS A 123 -7.75 -4.18 14.49
CA HIS A 123 -6.33 -4.45 14.68
C HIS A 123 -5.63 -3.23 15.30
N PRO A 124 -5.27 -3.25 16.61
CA PRO A 124 -4.64 -2.11 17.25
C PRO A 124 -3.26 -1.82 16.66
N THR A 125 -3.00 -0.53 16.41
CA THR A 125 -1.72 -0.02 15.93
C THR A 125 -0.90 0.62 17.05
N ILE A 126 0.39 0.89 16.81
CA ILE A 126 1.22 1.70 17.71
C ILE A 126 0.49 3.03 18.03
N ALA A 127 -0.03 3.70 17.01
CA ALA A 127 -0.71 4.99 17.16
C ALA A 127 -1.98 4.87 18.02
N SER A 128 -2.84 3.86 17.76
CA SER A 128 -4.09 3.70 18.50
C SER A 128 -3.85 3.40 20.00
N LEU A 129 -2.83 2.60 20.30
CA LEU A 129 -2.46 2.30 21.70
C LEU A 129 -1.79 3.51 22.40
N ALA A 130 -0.94 4.25 21.70
CA ALA A 130 -0.34 5.47 22.21
C ALA A 130 -1.38 6.57 22.46
N HIS A 131 -2.29 6.80 21.49
CA HIS A 131 -3.40 7.74 21.63
C HIS A 131 -4.28 7.42 22.83
N ALA A 132 -4.68 6.15 23.00
CA ALA A 132 -5.47 5.69 24.14
C ALA A 132 -4.75 5.90 25.50
N ALA A 133 -3.41 5.97 25.49
CA ALA A 133 -2.57 6.27 26.66
C ALA A 133 -2.28 7.78 26.83
N GLY A 134 -2.92 8.65 26.03
CA GLY A 134 -2.83 10.11 26.13
C GLY A 134 -1.58 10.73 25.49
N PHE A 135 -0.93 10.02 24.56
CA PHE A 135 0.11 10.61 23.71
C PHE A 135 -0.53 11.44 22.60
N ALA A 136 0.09 12.55 22.21
CA ALA A 136 -0.20 13.22 20.97
C ALA A 136 0.31 12.34 19.80
N THR A 137 -0.49 12.16 18.77
CA THR A 137 -0.15 11.23 17.69
C THR A 137 -0.22 11.94 16.34
N ALA A 138 0.85 11.86 15.54
CA ALA A 138 0.88 12.46 14.23
C ALA A 138 1.58 11.57 13.20
N ALA A 139 1.11 11.65 11.96
CA ALA A 139 1.74 11.05 10.80
C ALA A 139 1.84 12.05 9.65
N PHE A 140 2.99 12.07 8.98
CA PHE A 140 3.26 12.84 7.78
C PHE A 140 3.77 11.88 6.72
N VAL A 141 2.94 11.62 5.69
CA VAL A 141 3.24 10.55 4.74
C VAL A 141 3.53 11.09 3.35
N GLY A 142 4.54 10.53 2.68
CA GLY A 142 5.01 10.95 1.37
C GLY A 142 4.29 10.27 0.19
N SER A 143 3.36 9.33 0.44
CA SER A 143 2.75 8.54 -0.61
C SER A 143 1.25 8.30 -0.41
N ARG A 144 0.51 8.31 -1.53
CA ARG A 144 -0.89 7.85 -1.58
C ARG A 144 -1.04 6.38 -1.21
N ALA A 145 -0.01 5.58 -1.34
CA ALA A 145 -0.02 4.16 -0.98
C ALA A 145 -0.44 3.91 0.48
N VAL A 146 -0.18 4.87 1.36
CA VAL A 146 -0.53 4.83 2.79
C VAL A 146 -1.55 5.89 3.20
N ALA A 147 -2.39 6.35 2.26
CA ALA A 147 -3.41 7.37 2.55
C ALA A 147 -4.44 6.89 3.59
N THR A 148 -5.10 7.86 4.22
CA THR A 148 -6.12 7.68 5.27
C THR A 148 -7.13 6.58 4.96
N GLN A 149 -7.58 6.49 3.72
CA GLN A 149 -8.59 5.52 3.28
C GLN A 149 -8.19 4.06 3.43
N PHE A 150 -6.88 3.75 3.56
CA PHE A 150 -6.39 2.38 3.72
C PHE A 150 -6.26 1.95 5.19
N GLY A 151 -6.71 2.77 6.14
CA GLY A 151 -6.89 2.41 7.55
C GLY A 151 -5.63 2.51 8.42
N LEU A 152 -4.50 2.98 7.89
CA LEU A 152 -3.30 3.23 8.71
C LEU A 152 -3.41 4.49 9.57
N SER A 153 -4.37 5.37 9.29
CA SER A 153 -4.62 6.61 10.04
C SER A 153 -5.24 6.39 11.41
N GLN A 154 -5.69 5.17 11.73
CA GLN A 154 -6.34 4.88 13.01
C GLN A 154 -5.42 5.18 14.21
N GLY A 155 -5.94 5.99 15.13
CA GLY A 155 -5.24 6.39 16.35
C GLY A 155 -4.31 7.59 16.20
N PHE A 156 -4.25 8.24 15.03
CA PHE A 156 -3.55 9.50 14.86
C PHE A 156 -4.50 10.70 15.07
N ASP A 157 -4.08 11.69 15.88
CA ASP A 157 -4.74 12.99 16.04
C ASP A 157 -4.57 13.82 14.76
N THR A 158 -3.39 13.73 14.13
CA THR A 158 -3.05 14.38 12.86
C THR A 158 -2.55 13.32 11.89
N TYR A 159 -3.19 13.20 10.74
CA TYR A 159 -2.72 12.35 9.65
C TYR A 159 -2.67 13.18 8.38
N ASP A 160 -1.47 13.55 7.97
CA ASP A 160 -1.25 14.43 6.82
C ASP A 160 -0.85 13.59 5.60
N ASP A 161 -1.83 13.36 4.74
CA ASP A 161 -1.69 12.70 3.43
C ASP A 161 -2.06 13.64 2.26
N ASP A 162 -2.03 14.95 2.49
CA ASP A 162 -2.21 15.95 1.43
C ASP A 162 -0.94 16.06 0.58
N MET A 163 -0.99 15.49 -0.62
CA MET A 163 0.14 15.51 -1.56
C MET A 163 0.34 16.87 -2.25
N GLY A 164 -0.46 17.87 -1.87
CA GLY A 164 -0.39 19.22 -2.46
C GLY A 164 -0.99 19.29 -3.88
N PRO A 165 -0.98 20.48 -4.48
CA PRO A 165 -1.51 20.70 -5.82
C PRO A 165 -0.63 19.98 -6.86
N GLN A 166 -1.29 19.21 -7.73
CA GLN A 166 -0.67 18.57 -8.88
C GLN A 166 -0.31 19.64 -9.92
N THR A 167 0.91 20.15 -9.93
CA THR A 167 1.38 21.03 -11.00
C THR A 167 2.04 20.20 -12.10
N GLU A 168 1.58 20.35 -13.34
CA GLU A 168 2.08 19.60 -14.51
C GLU A 168 3.48 20.03 -14.97
N GLU A 169 4.02 21.14 -14.45
CA GLU A 169 5.33 21.65 -14.86
C GLU A 169 6.46 20.74 -14.36
N GLY A 170 6.99 19.93 -15.27
CA GLY A 170 8.19 19.13 -15.09
C GLY A 170 7.98 17.67 -14.70
N LYS A 171 6.76 17.14 -14.64
CA LYS A 171 6.51 15.73 -14.32
C LYS A 171 6.34 14.86 -15.57
N LEU A 172 6.91 13.67 -15.53
CA LEU A 172 6.66 12.62 -16.54
C LEU A 172 5.18 12.23 -16.52
N PRO A 173 4.55 11.97 -17.68
CA PRO A 173 3.16 11.52 -17.74
C PRO A 173 2.98 10.20 -16.96
N GLY A 174 2.12 10.18 -15.97
CA GLY A 174 1.85 8.98 -15.15
C GLY A 174 2.50 8.99 -13.78
N VAL A 175 3.25 10.03 -13.41
CA VAL A 175 3.83 10.18 -12.07
C VAL A 175 2.78 10.70 -11.10
N PHE A 176 2.64 9.96 -9.98
CA PHE A 176 1.65 10.23 -8.94
C PHE A 176 1.97 11.49 -8.16
N ALA A 177 0.92 11.91 -7.43
CA ALA A 177 1.06 12.80 -6.31
C ALA A 177 1.93 12.12 -5.24
N GLU A 178 3.20 12.31 -5.34
CA GLU A 178 4.16 12.01 -4.28
C GLU A 178 4.52 13.31 -3.58
N ARG A 179 4.80 13.20 -2.30
CA ARG A 179 5.31 14.29 -1.51
C ARG A 179 6.80 14.08 -1.34
N ARG A 180 7.59 15.06 -1.77
CA ARG A 180 9.04 15.06 -1.58
C ARG A 180 9.40 15.03 -0.09
N ALA A 181 10.52 14.38 0.23
CA ALA A 181 11.03 14.24 1.59
C ALA A 181 11.14 15.59 2.34
N SER A 182 11.50 16.68 1.66
CA SER A 182 11.56 18.03 2.27
C SER A 182 10.22 18.48 2.84
N VAL A 183 9.11 18.22 2.14
CA VAL A 183 7.77 18.62 2.58
C VAL A 183 7.34 17.81 3.80
N VAL A 184 7.60 16.51 3.81
CA VAL A 184 7.36 15.65 4.98
C VAL A 184 8.12 16.19 6.19
N THR A 185 9.40 16.52 6.02
CA THR A 185 10.25 17.09 7.07
C THR A 185 9.71 18.42 7.59
N ASP A 186 9.35 19.34 6.68
CA ASP A 186 8.85 20.68 7.05
C ASP A 186 7.57 20.57 7.90
N HIS A 187 6.60 19.75 7.45
CA HIS A 187 5.35 19.54 8.17
C HIS A 187 5.56 18.84 9.53
N ALA A 188 6.44 17.85 9.61
CA ALA A 188 6.79 17.19 10.86
C ALA A 188 7.45 18.15 11.85
N LEU A 189 8.39 18.99 11.40
CA LEU A 189 9.04 20.02 12.22
C LEU A 189 8.05 21.09 12.71
N ASP A 190 7.12 21.53 11.86
CA ASP A 190 6.12 22.51 12.26
C ASP A 190 5.13 21.93 13.29
N TRP A 191 4.75 20.68 13.14
CA TRP A 191 3.95 19.98 14.15
C TRP A 191 4.70 19.85 15.49
N LEU A 192 5.98 19.47 15.45
CA LEU A 192 6.82 19.33 16.63
C LEU A 192 6.98 20.64 17.41
N LYS A 193 7.10 21.80 16.73
CA LYS A 193 7.14 23.13 17.37
C LYS A 193 5.87 23.40 18.18
N GLN A 194 4.72 22.94 17.71
CA GLN A 194 3.42 23.19 18.33
C GLN A 194 3.09 22.15 19.42
N ASN A 195 3.51 20.89 19.26
CA ASN A 195 3.07 19.76 20.07
C ASN A 195 4.19 19.09 20.87
N GLY A 196 5.46 19.42 20.66
CA GLY A 196 6.62 18.77 21.27
C GLY A 196 6.70 18.86 22.80
N GLN A 197 5.93 19.74 23.45
CA GLN A 197 5.82 19.81 24.90
C GLN A 197 5.02 18.63 25.50
N ARG A 198 4.18 17.99 24.70
CA ARG A 198 3.44 16.78 25.08
C ARG A 198 4.30 15.54 24.81
N LYS A 199 4.04 14.44 25.50
CA LYS A 199 4.54 13.13 25.06
C LYS A 199 3.87 12.74 23.74
N PHE A 200 4.63 12.17 22.80
CA PHE A 200 4.11 11.91 21.46
C PHE A 200 4.59 10.61 20.82
N PHE A 201 3.81 10.13 19.87
CA PHE A 201 4.19 9.20 18.82
C PHE A 201 4.10 9.93 17.48
N LEU A 202 5.21 10.06 16.76
CA LEU A 202 5.29 10.69 15.45
C LEU A 202 5.78 9.68 14.42
N TRP A 203 5.08 9.56 13.30
CA TRP A 203 5.50 8.79 12.14
C TRP A 203 5.79 9.74 10.98
N ALA A 204 7.03 9.69 10.46
CA ALA A 204 7.46 10.37 9.25
C ALA A 204 7.77 9.31 8.18
N HIS A 205 7.00 9.30 7.10
CA HIS A 205 7.17 8.36 5.99
C HIS A 205 7.73 9.10 4.78
N TYR A 206 8.95 8.76 4.40
CA TYR A 206 9.66 9.30 3.24
C TYR A 206 9.45 8.36 2.05
N TYR A 207 8.97 8.90 0.94
CA TYR A 207 8.70 8.14 -0.27
C TYR A 207 9.89 8.11 -1.24
N ASP A 208 10.79 9.12 -1.19
CA ASP A 208 12.09 9.01 -1.82
C ASP A 208 12.92 7.91 -1.11
N PRO A 209 13.53 6.95 -1.78
CA PRO A 209 13.59 6.70 -3.22
C PRO A 209 12.51 5.72 -3.69
N HIS A 210 11.66 6.15 -4.61
CA HIS A 210 10.68 5.26 -5.26
C HIS A 210 10.65 5.57 -6.78
N ALA A 211 10.51 4.53 -7.59
CA ALA A 211 10.42 4.68 -9.04
C ALA A 211 9.19 5.53 -9.46
N PRO A 212 9.33 6.39 -10.49
CA PRO A 212 10.52 6.69 -11.28
C PRO A 212 11.50 7.60 -10.54
N TYR A 213 12.79 7.25 -10.51
CA TYR A 213 13.79 7.97 -9.73
C TYR A 213 14.14 9.31 -10.39
N ASP A 214 13.78 10.42 -9.75
CA ASP A 214 14.09 11.79 -10.19
C ASP A 214 14.55 12.67 -9.02
N PRO A 215 15.78 12.44 -8.49
CA PRO A 215 16.28 13.21 -7.37
C PRO A 215 16.42 14.70 -7.74
N PRO A 216 16.17 15.63 -6.79
CA PRO A 216 16.35 17.05 -7.04
C PRO A 216 17.82 17.43 -7.19
N GLU A 217 18.10 18.60 -7.78
CA GLU A 217 19.46 19.14 -7.77
C GLU A 217 19.90 19.50 -6.33
N PRO A 218 21.15 19.27 -5.95
CA PRO A 218 22.28 18.86 -6.78
C PRO A 218 22.42 17.33 -6.97
N TYR A 219 21.56 16.51 -6.34
CA TYR A 219 21.66 15.04 -6.32
C TYR A 219 21.47 14.44 -7.71
N LYS A 220 20.59 14.99 -8.53
CA LYS A 220 20.37 14.56 -9.92
C LYS A 220 21.67 14.53 -10.73
N ARG A 221 22.47 15.60 -10.62
CA ARG A 221 23.75 15.69 -11.31
C ARG A 221 24.82 14.80 -10.67
N GLN A 222 24.87 14.73 -9.33
CA GLN A 222 25.87 13.95 -8.61
C GLN A 222 25.68 12.45 -8.83
N TYR A 223 24.46 11.99 -8.94
CA TYR A 223 24.06 10.60 -9.09
C TYR A 223 23.43 10.30 -10.46
N ALA A 224 23.83 10.99 -11.52
CA ALA A 224 23.24 10.83 -12.86
C ALA A 224 23.28 9.39 -13.41
N LYS A 225 24.18 8.51 -12.90
CA LYS A 225 24.26 7.10 -13.28
C LYS A 225 23.53 6.16 -12.33
N SER A 226 23.10 6.63 -11.20
CA SER A 226 22.40 5.87 -10.15
C SER A 226 21.39 6.79 -9.47
N PRO A 227 20.29 7.19 -10.17
CA PRO A 227 19.32 8.13 -9.62
C PRO A 227 18.64 7.63 -8.34
N TYR A 228 18.49 6.32 -8.18
CA TYR A 228 18.05 5.71 -6.92
C TYR A 228 18.96 6.09 -5.74
N ASP A 229 20.28 6.00 -5.88
CA ASP A 229 21.23 6.46 -4.85
C ASP A 229 21.15 7.97 -4.63
N GLY A 230 20.78 8.72 -5.67
CA GLY A 230 20.59 10.16 -5.60
C GLY A 230 19.39 10.53 -4.73
N GLU A 231 18.29 9.80 -4.84
CA GLU A 231 17.11 9.99 -3.98
C GLU A 231 17.37 9.57 -2.53
N ILE A 232 18.10 8.47 -2.31
CA ILE A 232 18.55 8.09 -0.96
C ILE A 232 19.39 9.20 -0.32
N ALA A 233 20.33 9.79 -1.06
CA ALA A 233 21.17 10.85 -0.53
C ALA A 233 20.38 12.13 -0.24
N TYR A 234 19.39 12.46 -1.05
CA TYR A 234 18.45 13.56 -0.79
C TYR A 234 17.57 13.30 0.44
N MET A 235 17.00 12.10 0.54
CA MET A 235 16.20 11.68 1.70
C MET A 235 17.04 11.75 3.00
N ASP A 236 18.28 11.26 2.98
CA ASP A 236 19.19 11.33 4.13
C ASP A 236 19.39 12.75 4.63
N GLU A 237 19.52 13.75 3.73
CA GLU A 237 19.60 15.17 4.12
C GLU A 237 18.33 15.59 4.86
N GLN A 238 17.15 15.17 4.38
CA GLN A 238 15.88 15.56 5.00
C GLN A 238 15.66 14.86 6.35
N VAL A 239 16.06 13.60 6.48
CA VAL A 239 16.12 12.89 7.76
C VAL A 239 17.06 13.64 8.72
N GLY A 240 18.24 14.08 8.26
CA GLY A 240 19.15 14.91 9.04
C GLY A 240 18.48 16.17 9.59
N ARG A 241 17.80 16.94 8.73
CA ARG A 241 17.05 18.13 9.14
C ARG A 241 16.00 17.83 10.22
N LEU A 242 15.26 16.72 10.10
CA LEU A 242 14.27 16.31 11.09
C LEU A 242 14.94 15.99 12.43
N LEU A 243 16.04 15.22 12.42
CA LEU A 243 16.76 14.83 13.63
C LEU A 243 17.44 16.03 14.31
N ASP A 244 18.07 16.90 13.56
CA ASP A 244 18.72 18.12 14.05
C ASP A 244 17.70 19.11 14.66
N GLY A 245 16.46 19.08 14.18
CA GLY A 245 15.36 19.88 14.73
C GLY A 245 14.91 19.47 16.15
N LEU A 246 15.23 18.25 16.59
CA LEU A 246 14.86 17.79 17.94
C LEU A 246 15.68 18.45 19.06
N ASP A 247 16.95 18.73 18.83
CA ASP A 247 17.86 19.27 19.85
C ASP A 247 17.48 20.68 20.35
N PRO A 248 17.20 21.68 19.46
CA PRO A 248 16.78 23.01 19.89
C PRO A 248 15.46 23.01 20.68
N MET A 249 14.61 22.00 20.45
CA MET A 249 13.33 21.83 21.14
C MET A 249 13.48 21.06 22.47
N GLY A 250 14.70 20.58 22.83
CA GLY A 250 14.94 19.74 24.03
C GLY A 250 14.31 18.35 23.96
N LEU A 251 14.03 17.84 22.76
CA LEU A 251 13.31 16.59 22.53
C LEU A 251 14.24 15.37 22.39
N ALA A 252 15.46 15.55 21.90
CA ALA A 252 16.37 14.47 21.56
C ALA A 252 16.65 13.52 22.73
N SER A 253 16.82 14.05 23.96
CA SER A 253 17.14 13.27 25.14
C SER A 253 16.01 12.38 25.66
N ARG A 254 14.77 12.59 25.20
CA ARG A 254 13.58 11.82 25.61
C ARG A 254 12.85 11.16 24.46
N THR A 255 13.42 11.15 23.26
CA THR A 255 12.81 10.55 22.05
C THR A 255 13.55 9.29 21.63
N LEU A 256 12.83 8.16 21.58
CA LEU A 256 13.30 6.97 20.88
C LEU A 256 13.11 7.19 19.39
N ILE A 257 14.19 7.12 18.64
CA ILE A 257 14.21 7.25 17.17
C ILE A 257 14.36 5.86 16.59
N ILE A 258 13.44 5.46 15.72
CA ILE A 258 13.47 4.22 14.95
C ILE A 258 13.46 4.61 13.49
N ALA A 259 14.57 4.37 12.78
CA ALA A 259 14.68 4.58 11.34
C ALA A 259 14.81 3.23 10.64
N MET A 260 13.93 2.94 9.69
CA MET A 260 13.90 1.68 8.97
C MET A 260 13.28 1.84 7.59
N ALA A 261 13.57 0.93 6.65
CA ALA A 261 12.74 0.81 5.45
C ALA A 261 11.54 -0.09 5.72
N ASP A 262 10.50 0.09 4.92
CA ASP A 262 9.35 -0.81 4.88
C ASP A 262 9.65 -2.06 4.03
N HIS A 263 10.30 -1.90 2.88
CA HIS A 263 10.88 -2.96 2.05
C HIS A 263 12.06 -2.39 1.22
N GLY A 264 12.67 -3.24 0.40
CA GLY A 264 13.73 -2.85 -0.53
C GLY A 264 13.26 -2.73 -1.97
N GLU A 265 14.24 -2.70 -2.89
CA GLU A 265 14.02 -2.52 -4.33
C GLU A 265 14.91 -3.48 -5.12
N SER A 266 14.37 -4.14 -6.15
CA SER A 266 15.13 -5.20 -6.83
C SER A 266 16.18 -4.66 -7.82
N LEU A 267 15.91 -3.54 -8.48
CA LEU A 267 16.82 -2.87 -9.42
C LEU A 267 17.33 -3.77 -10.57
N GLY A 268 16.58 -4.82 -10.90
CA GLY A 268 16.88 -5.76 -11.99
C GLY A 268 17.44 -7.12 -11.53
N GLU A 269 17.77 -7.30 -10.24
CA GLU A 269 18.14 -8.61 -9.72
C GLU A 269 16.99 -9.59 -9.90
N HIS A 270 17.32 -10.83 -10.23
CA HIS A 270 16.38 -11.92 -10.51
C HIS A 270 15.31 -11.59 -11.59
N GLY A 271 15.55 -10.57 -12.42
CA GLY A 271 14.65 -10.16 -13.50
C GLY A 271 13.47 -9.27 -13.05
N GLU A 272 13.44 -8.84 -11.80
CA GLU A 272 12.49 -7.85 -11.29
C GLU A 272 13.12 -6.45 -11.29
N ALA A 273 12.48 -5.47 -11.95
CA ALA A 273 13.02 -4.12 -12.01
C ALA A 273 12.69 -3.25 -10.80
N ALA A 274 11.60 -3.59 -10.09
CA ALA A 274 11.09 -2.86 -8.94
C ALA A 274 10.89 -3.83 -7.75
N HIS A 275 9.68 -3.95 -7.24
CA HIS A 275 9.35 -4.79 -6.08
C HIS A 275 7.94 -5.38 -6.23
N GLY A 276 7.57 -6.28 -5.33
CA GLY A 276 6.22 -6.83 -5.21
C GLY A 276 6.08 -8.26 -5.73
N ILE A 277 6.92 -8.70 -6.65
CA ILE A 277 6.80 -10.03 -7.28
C ILE A 277 7.58 -11.07 -6.50
N PHE A 278 8.88 -10.82 -6.25
CA PHE A 278 9.78 -11.79 -5.62
C PHE A 278 10.06 -11.48 -4.14
N LEU A 279 10.57 -12.49 -3.44
CA LEU A 279 10.88 -12.43 -2.01
C LEU A 279 12.38 -12.60 -1.74
N TYR A 280 13.23 -12.11 -2.64
CA TYR A 280 14.68 -12.10 -2.45
C TYR A 280 15.11 -11.01 -1.47
N ASP A 281 16.36 -11.09 -0.95
CA ASP A 281 16.86 -10.12 0.01
C ASP A 281 16.98 -8.69 -0.59
N ALA A 282 17.04 -8.54 -1.92
CA ALA A 282 16.97 -7.23 -2.57
C ALA A 282 15.70 -6.44 -2.15
N THR A 283 14.57 -7.12 -1.97
CA THR A 283 13.31 -6.51 -1.57
C THR A 283 12.95 -6.71 -0.09
N LEU A 284 13.53 -7.69 0.60
CA LEU A 284 13.16 -8.02 1.99
C LEU A 284 14.21 -7.63 3.03
N HIS A 285 15.50 -7.52 2.68
CA HIS A 285 16.55 -7.10 3.62
C HIS A 285 16.59 -5.58 3.73
N ILE A 286 16.12 -5.06 4.85
CA ILE A 286 15.93 -3.62 5.10
C ILE A 286 16.94 -3.06 6.09
N PRO A 287 17.28 -1.77 6.03
CA PRO A 287 17.98 -1.08 7.11
C PRO A 287 17.08 -0.95 8.33
N LEU A 288 17.68 -1.04 9.53
CA LEU A 288 17.03 -0.73 10.79
C LEU A 288 18.07 -0.13 11.75
N MET A 289 17.77 1.05 12.25
CA MET A 289 18.56 1.77 13.26
C MET A 289 17.64 2.24 14.38
N ILE A 290 18.11 2.08 15.62
CA ILE A 290 17.40 2.54 16.82
C ILE A 290 18.37 3.37 17.67
N ALA A 291 17.99 4.59 18.03
CA ALA A 291 18.78 5.48 18.88
C ALA A 291 17.86 6.21 19.89
N GLY A 292 18.41 6.63 21.01
CA GLY A 292 17.67 7.40 22.02
C GLY A 292 17.94 6.91 23.43
N PRO A 293 17.06 7.27 24.38
CA PRO A 293 17.21 6.87 25.78
C PRO A 293 17.32 5.34 25.95
N ASP A 294 18.22 4.90 26.80
CA ASP A 294 18.48 3.49 27.16
C ASP A 294 19.02 2.63 26.00
N VAL A 295 19.30 3.21 24.83
CA VAL A 295 19.88 2.50 23.68
C VAL A 295 21.41 2.62 23.72
N PRO A 296 22.17 1.51 23.64
CA PRO A 296 23.64 1.57 23.58
C PRO A 296 24.10 2.25 22.29
N GLN A 297 25.25 2.91 22.32
CA GLN A 297 25.81 3.62 21.18
C GLN A 297 26.81 2.77 20.38
N GLY A 298 26.85 2.95 19.08
CA GLY A 298 27.82 2.38 18.15
C GLY A 298 27.80 0.85 18.07
N LYS A 299 26.72 0.21 18.48
CA LYS A 299 26.58 -1.24 18.46
C LYS A 299 26.00 -1.75 17.15
N VAL A 300 26.55 -2.83 16.63
CA VAL A 300 25.97 -3.61 15.53
C VAL A 300 25.40 -4.91 16.10
N ILE A 301 24.13 -5.20 15.81
CA ILE A 301 23.47 -6.44 16.19
C ILE A 301 23.32 -7.31 14.93
N GLU A 302 23.91 -8.52 15.00
CA GLU A 302 23.94 -9.48 13.91
C GLU A 302 22.72 -10.44 13.90
N ASP A 303 21.92 -10.41 14.96
CA ASP A 303 20.73 -11.26 15.05
C ASP A 303 19.69 -10.89 13.99
N GLN A 304 19.00 -11.93 13.49
CA GLN A 304 17.82 -11.75 12.62
C GLN A 304 16.70 -11.07 13.39
N VAL A 305 16.24 -9.92 12.89
CA VAL A 305 15.10 -9.17 13.42
C VAL A 305 14.10 -8.88 12.31
N ARG A 306 12.88 -8.46 12.66
CA ARG A 306 11.76 -8.32 11.72
C ARG A 306 11.08 -6.96 11.86
N SER A 307 10.45 -6.48 10.83
CA SER A 307 9.69 -5.22 10.90
C SER A 307 8.54 -5.29 11.93
N ILE A 308 7.93 -6.45 12.13
CA ILE A 308 6.89 -6.67 13.16
C ILE A 308 7.41 -6.55 14.60
N ASP A 309 8.71 -6.62 14.82
CA ASP A 309 9.32 -6.47 16.15
C ASP A 309 9.31 -5.02 16.66
N ILE A 310 9.04 -4.06 15.76
CA ILE A 310 9.02 -2.62 16.08
C ILE A 310 7.83 -2.28 16.99
N HIS A 311 6.66 -2.82 16.73
CA HIS A 311 5.47 -2.58 17.56
C HIS A 311 5.71 -2.92 19.04
N PRO A 312 6.07 -4.17 19.43
CA PRO A 312 6.31 -4.49 20.83
C PRO A 312 7.52 -3.75 21.40
N THR A 313 8.52 -3.39 20.58
CA THR A 313 9.68 -2.60 21.03
C THR A 313 9.28 -1.17 21.40
N ALA A 314 8.46 -0.51 20.58
CA ALA A 314 7.94 0.82 20.88
C ALA A 314 7.01 0.79 22.11
N MET A 315 6.13 -0.22 22.20
CA MET A 315 5.22 -0.36 23.35
C MET A 315 5.97 -0.57 24.67
N GLU A 316 6.98 -1.45 24.69
CA GLU A 316 7.81 -1.64 25.88
C GLU A 316 8.53 -0.35 26.30
N PHE A 317 9.06 0.42 25.34
CA PHE A 317 9.68 1.71 25.63
C PHE A 317 8.71 2.70 26.28
N LEU A 318 7.48 2.74 25.79
CA LEU A 318 6.44 3.65 26.30
C LEU A 318 5.77 3.14 27.60
N HIS A 319 6.17 1.97 28.11
CA HIS A 319 5.52 1.26 29.22
C HIS A 319 4.04 0.93 28.92
N LEU A 320 3.73 0.59 27.67
CA LEU A 320 2.41 0.18 27.22
C LEU A 320 2.40 -1.32 26.90
N ALA A 321 1.25 -1.94 27.07
CA ALA A 321 1.07 -3.31 26.59
C ALA A 321 1.01 -3.32 25.04
N PRO A 322 1.71 -4.25 24.38
CA PRO A 322 1.58 -4.43 22.94
C PRO A 322 0.18 -4.96 22.59
N SER A 323 -0.18 -4.86 21.30
CA SER A 323 -1.39 -5.50 20.79
C SER A 323 -1.41 -7.00 21.14
N PRO A 324 -2.53 -7.57 21.59
CA PRO A 324 -2.63 -9.01 21.87
C PRO A 324 -2.43 -9.87 20.62
N GLU A 325 -2.58 -9.31 19.42
CA GLU A 325 -2.37 -9.98 18.14
C GLU A 325 -0.93 -9.85 17.63
N ALA A 326 -0.10 -9.03 18.27
CA ALA A 326 1.29 -8.85 17.88
C ALA A 326 2.07 -10.17 17.96
N GLN A 327 2.70 -10.54 16.84
CA GLN A 327 3.55 -11.73 16.72
C GLN A 327 5.04 -11.37 16.71
N GLY A 328 5.34 -10.08 16.70
CA GLY A 328 6.66 -9.53 16.94
C GLY A 328 7.12 -9.74 18.37
N VAL A 329 8.40 -9.58 18.61
CA VAL A 329 9.01 -9.63 19.93
C VAL A 329 9.79 -8.34 20.19
N SER A 330 9.79 -7.87 21.43
CA SER A 330 10.55 -6.69 21.79
C SER A 330 12.05 -6.89 21.55
N LEU A 331 12.71 -5.90 20.98
CA LEU A 331 14.15 -5.88 20.76
C LEU A 331 14.95 -5.41 21.99
N TRP A 332 14.28 -4.96 23.06
CA TRP A 332 14.96 -4.47 24.26
C TRP A 332 15.91 -5.48 24.93
N PRO A 333 15.62 -6.80 24.94
CA PRO A 333 16.60 -7.78 25.44
C PRO A 333 17.91 -7.80 24.64
N LEU A 334 17.83 -7.66 23.31
CA LEU A 334 19.00 -7.53 22.44
C LEU A 334 19.75 -6.21 22.67
N LEU A 335 19.01 -5.11 22.80
CA LEU A 335 19.58 -3.78 23.02
C LEU A 335 20.33 -3.71 24.36
N ARG A 336 19.73 -4.19 25.46
CA ARG A 336 20.29 -4.05 26.82
C ARG A 336 21.31 -5.12 27.17
N GLN A 337 21.04 -6.38 26.84
CA GLN A 337 21.79 -7.53 27.38
C GLN A 337 22.53 -8.32 26.29
N GLY A 338 22.32 -8.06 25.03
CA GLY A 338 22.83 -8.90 23.94
C GLY A 338 22.28 -10.32 23.94
N THR A 339 21.14 -10.53 24.60
CA THR A 339 20.49 -11.84 24.69
C THR A 339 19.76 -12.13 23.39
N HIS A 340 20.04 -13.25 22.75
CA HIS A 340 19.40 -13.66 21.51
C HIS A 340 17.88 -13.70 21.61
N VAL A 341 17.20 -13.11 20.63
CA VAL A 341 15.73 -13.18 20.51
C VAL A 341 15.33 -14.55 19.99
N ARG A 342 14.38 -15.20 20.64
CA ARG A 342 13.97 -16.58 20.32
C ARG A 342 13.32 -16.77 18.96
N SER A 343 13.02 -15.72 18.20
CA SER A 343 12.31 -15.84 16.92
C SER A 343 13.20 -16.14 15.73
N GLY A 344 14.36 -16.68 15.85
CA GLY A 344 15.36 -17.02 14.80
C GLY A 344 14.90 -17.22 13.35
N TYR A 345 13.65 -16.84 13.02
CA TYR A 345 13.07 -16.87 11.68
C TYR A 345 12.19 -15.65 11.40
N SER A 346 12.10 -15.28 10.12
CA SER A 346 11.21 -14.27 9.57
C SER A 346 10.35 -14.90 8.46
N TYR A 347 9.05 -14.73 8.56
CA TYR A 347 8.11 -15.07 7.50
C TYR A 347 7.92 -13.87 6.59
N GLY A 348 7.84 -14.12 5.28
CA GLY A 348 7.47 -13.13 4.28
C GLY A 348 6.50 -13.71 3.26
N GLU A 349 5.70 -12.85 2.62
CA GLU A 349 4.79 -13.25 1.55
C GLU A 349 4.59 -12.15 0.52
N THR A 350 4.16 -12.53 -0.68
CA THR A 350 3.55 -11.65 -1.65
C THR A 350 2.38 -12.35 -2.35
N LEU A 351 1.25 -11.66 -2.41
CA LEU A 351 0.09 -12.08 -3.20
C LEU A 351 0.01 -11.36 -4.54
N TYR A 352 0.83 -10.35 -4.77
CA TYR A 352 0.83 -9.51 -5.95
C TYR A 352 0.85 -10.29 -7.28
N PRO A 353 1.70 -11.31 -7.48
CA PRO A 353 1.69 -12.12 -8.70
C PRO A 353 0.34 -12.82 -8.89
N ARG A 354 -0.28 -13.28 -7.81
CA ARG A 354 -1.58 -13.98 -7.85
C ARG A 354 -2.71 -13.03 -8.19
N THR A 355 -2.72 -11.87 -7.53
CA THR A 355 -3.80 -10.90 -7.63
C THR A 355 -3.88 -10.26 -9.01
N TYR A 356 -2.73 -9.93 -9.61
CA TYR A 356 -2.68 -9.11 -10.82
C TYR A 356 -2.26 -9.85 -12.08
N MET A 357 -1.51 -10.95 -11.95
CA MET A 357 -0.92 -11.66 -13.10
C MET A 357 -1.50 -13.06 -13.30
N GLY A 358 -2.22 -13.60 -12.29
CA GLY A 358 -2.71 -14.95 -12.32
C GLY A 358 -1.62 -16.00 -12.09
N TRP A 359 -0.43 -15.60 -11.63
CA TRP A 359 0.68 -16.46 -11.29
C TRP A 359 0.55 -16.98 -9.85
N SER A 360 1.49 -17.80 -9.40
CA SER A 360 1.49 -18.26 -8.02
C SER A 360 1.89 -17.14 -7.07
N GLU A 361 1.24 -17.09 -5.91
CA GLU A 361 1.75 -16.33 -4.77
C GLU A 361 3.03 -16.96 -4.24
N LEU A 362 3.87 -16.16 -3.61
CA LEU A 362 5.10 -16.62 -2.99
C LEU A 362 5.07 -16.44 -1.47
N ARG A 363 5.74 -17.33 -0.76
CA ARG A 363 6.00 -17.23 0.67
C ARG A 363 7.45 -17.55 0.96
N ALA A 364 8.04 -16.89 1.95
CA ALA A 364 9.41 -17.13 2.34
C ALA A 364 9.55 -17.37 3.84
N MET A 365 10.56 -18.16 4.18
CA MET A 365 11.05 -18.31 5.54
C MET A 365 12.54 -18.02 5.54
N ARG A 366 12.95 -16.99 6.28
CA ARG A 366 14.34 -16.56 6.41
C ARG A 366 14.84 -16.78 7.85
N THR A 367 16.07 -17.23 7.98
CA THR A 367 16.80 -17.34 9.25
C THR A 367 18.14 -16.62 9.15
N ASP A 368 18.98 -16.67 10.18
CA ASP A 368 20.33 -16.06 10.17
C ASP A 368 21.24 -16.54 9.04
N GLY A 369 20.94 -17.66 8.39
CA GLY A 369 21.83 -18.20 7.37
C GLY A 369 21.12 -18.87 6.20
N TRP A 370 19.83 -19.09 6.30
CA TRP A 370 19.06 -19.81 5.27
C TRP A 370 17.84 -19.02 4.87
N LYS A 371 17.48 -19.11 3.60
CA LYS A 371 16.21 -18.61 3.07
C LYS A 371 15.56 -19.69 2.19
N TYR A 372 14.33 -19.99 2.52
CA TYR A 372 13.46 -20.88 1.74
C TYR A 372 12.33 -20.07 1.13
N ILE A 373 12.12 -20.22 -0.17
CA ILE A 373 10.99 -19.59 -0.90
C ILE A 373 10.07 -20.72 -1.35
N LEU A 374 8.84 -20.70 -0.85
CA LEU A 374 7.76 -21.59 -1.27
C LEU A 374 7.10 -21.01 -2.52
N ALA A 375 7.31 -21.69 -3.61
CA ALA A 375 6.80 -21.42 -4.95
C ALA A 375 6.43 -22.76 -5.61
N PRO A 376 5.83 -22.79 -6.82
CA PRO A 376 5.68 -24.02 -7.59
C PRO A 376 7.00 -24.77 -7.81
N HIS A 377 8.09 -24.02 -8.08
CA HIS A 377 9.46 -24.53 -8.07
C HIS A 377 10.19 -23.94 -6.84
N PRO A 378 10.18 -24.62 -5.69
CA PRO A 378 10.69 -24.05 -4.46
C PRO A 378 12.21 -23.86 -4.47
N GLU A 379 12.69 -22.92 -3.64
CA GLU A 379 14.08 -22.52 -3.59
C GLU A 379 14.61 -22.51 -2.17
N LEU A 380 15.90 -22.85 -2.02
CA LEU A 380 16.62 -22.77 -0.74
C LEU A 380 18.01 -22.20 -0.95
N TYR A 381 18.39 -21.18 -0.17
CA TYR A 381 19.65 -20.46 -0.27
C TYR A 381 20.42 -20.44 1.03
N ASP A 382 21.75 -20.59 0.98
CA ASP A 382 22.68 -20.32 2.07
C ASP A 382 23.14 -18.86 1.99
N LEU A 383 22.48 -17.97 2.69
CA LEU A 383 22.71 -16.52 2.65
C LEU A 383 24.10 -16.09 3.15
N ARG A 384 24.81 -16.96 3.86
CA ARG A 384 26.19 -16.67 4.33
C ARG A 384 27.21 -16.83 3.23
N ARG A 385 26.95 -17.73 2.26
CA ARG A 385 27.85 -18.05 1.13
C ARG A 385 27.37 -17.48 -0.18
N ASP A 386 26.09 -17.24 -0.27
CA ASP A 386 25.38 -16.76 -1.46
C ASP A 386 24.37 -15.68 -1.07
N PRO A 387 24.84 -14.50 -0.63
CA PRO A 387 23.97 -13.39 -0.26
C PRO A 387 23.16 -12.82 -1.44
N GLY A 388 23.55 -13.13 -2.69
CA GLY A 388 22.82 -12.75 -3.89
C GLY A 388 21.78 -13.78 -4.33
N GLU A 389 21.62 -14.90 -3.59
CA GLU A 389 20.57 -15.91 -3.83
C GLU A 389 20.59 -16.49 -5.27
N LEU A 390 21.80 -16.78 -5.79
CA LEU A 390 22.00 -17.23 -7.17
C LEU A 390 22.04 -18.75 -7.30
N LYS A 391 22.29 -19.49 -6.20
CA LYS A 391 22.46 -20.93 -6.21
C LYS A 391 21.39 -21.63 -5.38
N ASN A 392 20.35 -22.12 -6.04
CA ASN A 392 19.33 -22.94 -5.39
C ASN A 392 19.88 -24.27 -4.89
N LEU A 393 19.83 -24.50 -3.58
CA LEU A 393 20.33 -25.69 -2.88
C LEU A 393 19.22 -26.70 -2.52
N ILE A 394 17.99 -26.51 -2.96
CA ILE A 394 16.82 -27.30 -2.59
C ILE A 394 17.02 -28.81 -2.76
N ALA A 395 17.64 -29.22 -3.87
CA ALA A 395 17.90 -30.63 -4.16
C ALA A 395 18.92 -31.30 -3.21
N GLN A 396 19.77 -30.47 -2.55
CA GLN A 396 20.80 -30.91 -1.63
C GLN A 396 20.33 -30.96 -0.18
N HIS A 397 19.25 -30.23 0.14
CA HIS A 397 18.71 -30.05 1.50
C HIS A 397 17.19 -30.27 1.60
N PRO A 398 16.65 -31.42 1.12
CA PRO A 398 15.19 -31.62 1.08
C PRO A 398 14.56 -31.66 2.48
N GLY A 399 15.28 -32.14 3.50
CA GLY A 399 14.78 -32.18 4.88
C GLY A 399 14.64 -30.81 5.52
N ASP A 400 15.55 -29.86 5.22
CA ASP A 400 15.48 -28.49 5.70
C ASP A 400 14.32 -27.76 5.00
N ALA A 401 14.15 -27.95 3.70
CA ALA A 401 13.03 -27.39 2.95
C ALA A 401 11.67 -27.80 3.52
N ASP A 402 11.50 -29.07 3.87
CA ASP A 402 10.26 -29.60 4.48
C ASP A 402 9.98 -28.94 5.85
N GLN A 403 11.02 -28.69 6.65
CA GLN A 403 10.87 -27.97 7.93
C GLN A 403 10.44 -26.52 7.73
N PHE A 404 11.06 -25.79 6.79
CA PHE A 404 10.67 -24.42 6.48
C PHE A 404 9.24 -24.33 5.94
N GLN A 405 8.85 -25.25 5.07
CA GLN A 405 7.50 -25.32 4.54
C GLN A 405 6.46 -25.51 5.66
N LYS A 406 6.72 -26.41 6.62
CA LYS A 406 5.86 -26.60 7.79
C LYS A 406 5.74 -25.35 8.65
N LEU A 407 6.83 -24.59 8.83
CA LEU A 407 6.81 -23.32 9.55
C LEU A 407 6.00 -22.26 8.80
N ILE A 408 6.13 -22.19 7.48
CA ILE A 408 5.32 -21.31 6.64
C ILE A 408 3.83 -21.58 6.88
N TRP A 409 3.40 -22.82 6.76
CA TRP A 409 1.98 -23.18 6.93
C TRP A 409 1.46 -22.96 8.35
N LYS A 410 2.33 -23.07 9.35
CA LYS A 410 1.97 -22.73 10.74
C LYS A 410 1.60 -21.24 10.90
N ILE A 411 2.23 -20.35 10.15
CA ILE A 411 1.99 -18.91 10.20
C ILE A 411 0.87 -18.50 9.22
N ALA A 412 0.98 -18.97 7.99
CA ALA A 412 0.07 -18.60 6.90
C ALA A 412 -1.33 -19.24 6.99
N GLY A 413 -1.51 -20.25 7.86
CA GLY A 413 -2.71 -21.07 7.86
C GLY A 413 -2.68 -22.16 6.79
N THR A 414 -3.79 -22.86 6.59
CA THR A 414 -3.91 -23.93 5.59
C THR A 414 -3.98 -23.37 4.17
N GLN A 415 -3.60 -24.19 3.18
CA GLN A 415 -3.85 -23.88 1.76
C GLN A 415 -5.35 -23.64 1.53
N GLY A 416 -5.69 -22.62 0.76
CA GLY A 416 -7.09 -22.33 0.44
C GLY A 416 -7.35 -20.84 0.26
N LYS A 417 -8.47 -20.37 0.78
CA LYS A 417 -8.88 -18.98 0.70
C LYS A 417 -8.04 -18.11 1.65
N ALA A 418 -7.69 -16.90 1.21
CA ALA A 418 -7.18 -15.90 2.11
C ALA A 418 -8.32 -15.45 3.04
N GLU A 419 -8.18 -15.74 4.34
CA GLU A 419 -9.13 -15.35 5.37
C GLU A 419 -8.84 -13.91 5.86
N ASN A 420 -9.84 -13.27 6.46
CA ASN A 420 -9.75 -11.95 7.10
C ASN A 420 -9.44 -10.76 6.16
N LEU A 421 -9.67 -10.90 4.86
CA LEU A 421 -9.48 -9.78 3.93
C LEU A 421 -10.55 -8.72 4.14
N THR A 422 -10.13 -7.48 4.37
CA THR A 422 -11.01 -6.31 4.37
C THR A 422 -10.65 -5.44 3.18
N THR A 423 -11.64 -5.07 2.38
CA THR A 423 -11.47 -4.23 1.19
C THR A 423 -12.38 -3.02 1.25
N VAL A 424 -11.97 -1.93 0.61
CA VAL A 424 -12.79 -0.73 0.42
C VAL A 424 -12.93 -0.42 -1.06
N PRO A 425 -14.08 0.16 -1.47
CA PRO A 425 -14.23 0.72 -2.80
C PRO A 425 -13.20 1.83 -3.02
N LEU A 426 -12.51 1.78 -4.17
CA LEU A 426 -11.59 2.84 -4.58
C LEU A 426 -12.30 3.80 -5.53
N ASP A 427 -12.15 5.10 -5.33
CA ASP A 427 -12.57 6.09 -6.31
C ASP A 427 -11.66 6.05 -7.56
N GLU A 428 -12.13 6.62 -8.68
CA GLU A 428 -11.40 6.58 -9.96
C GLU A 428 -10.03 7.23 -9.87
N LYS A 429 -9.89 8.32 -9.09
CA LYS A 429 -8.62 9.01 -8.90
C LYS A 429 -7.63 8.10 -8.19
N THR A 430 -7.99 7.57 -7.04
CA THR A 430 -7.16 6.63 -6.28
C THR A 430 -6.81 5.39 -7.09
N ARG A 431 -7.77 4.86 -7.86
CA ARG A 431 -7.50 3.71 -8.72
C ARG A 431 -6.48 4.05 -9.79
N ARG A 432 -6.60 5.18 -10.47
CA ARG A 432 -5.60 5.64 -11.45
C ARG A 432 -4.23 5.85 -10.81
N GLU A 433 -4.23 6.41 -9.61
CA GLU A 433 -3.03 6.61 -8.81
C GLU A 433 -2.37 5.26 -8.49
N LEU A 434 -3.10 4.25 -8.07
CA LEU A 434 -2.58 2.89 -7.83
C LEU A 434 -2.19 2.17 -9.13
N GLU A 435 -3.01 2.28 -10.18
CA GLU A 435 -2.72 1.67 -11.49
C GLU A 435 -1.39 2.14 -12.07
N SER A 436 -1.00 3.38 -11.86
CA SER A 436 0.27 3.89 -12.40
C SER A 436 1.47 3.51 -11.52
N LEU A 437 1.26 3.19 -10.22
CA LEU A 437 2.26 2.50 -9.40
C LEU A 437 2.37 1.00 -9.75
N GLY A 438 1.64 0.56 -10.79
CA GLY A 438 1.61 -0.85 -11.19
C GLY A 438 0.59 -1.68 -10.41
N TYR A 439 -0.20 -1.07 -9.51
CA TYR A 439 -1.24 -1.75 -8.75
C TYR A 439 -2.58 -1.62 -9.48
N VAL A 440 -2.99 -2.64 -10.20
CA VAL A 440 -4.29 -2.63 -10.89
C VAL A 440 -5.41 -2.74 -9.86
N GLY A 441 -6.09 -1.63 -9.61
CA GLY A 441 -7.19 -1.57 -8.64
C GLY A 441 -8.34 -2.47 -9.01
N GLY A 442 -8.54 -3.52 -8.26
CA GLY A 442 -9.75 -4.33 -8.25
C GLY A 442 -10.41 -4.16 -6.90
N GLY A 443 -11.18 -3.10 -6.71
CA GLY A 443 -12.06 -2.96 -5.54
C GLY A 443 -13.19 -3.98 -5.67
N GLY A 444 -13.33 -4.83 -4.68
CA GLY A 444 -14.37 -5.83 -4.56
C GLY A 444 -13.92 -6.94 -3.62
N SER A 445 -14.82 -7.54 -2.88
CA SER A 445 -14.54 -8.69 -2.02
C SER A 445 -14.08 -9.86 -2.90
N ARG A 446 -12.78 -9.95 -3.15
CA ARG A 446 -12.21 -11.07 -3.89
C ARG A 446 -11.87 -12.20 -2.93
N GLU A 447 -12.50 -13.36 -3.13
CA GLU A 447 -11.91 -14.60 -2.67
C GLU A 447 -10.62 -14.85 -3.46
N ILE A 448 -9.47 -14.50 -2.87
CA ILE A 448 -8.19 -14.91 -3.44
C ILE A 448 -8.02 -16.37 -3.12
N GLN A 449 -8.16 -17.21 -4.15
CA GLN A 449 -7.83 -18.63 -4.03
C GLN A 449 -6.32 -18.78 -4.03
N LEU A 450 -5.77 -19.23 -2.91
CA LEU A 450 -4.36 -19.52 -2.74
C LEU A 450 -4.12 -20.99 -3.08
N GLY A 451 -3.03 -21.28 -3.81
CA GLY A 451 -2.62 -22.65 -4.10
C GLY A 451 -2.22 -22.91 -5.55
N SER A 452 -1.67 -24.03 -5.77
CA SER A 452 -0.56 -24.50 -6.55
C SER A 452 -0.71 -24.70 -8.07
N ASP A 453 -1.82 -24.40 -8.70
CA ASP A 453 -1.97 -24.69 -10.15
C ASP A 453 -1.60 -23.50 -11.06
N ALA A 454 -1.09 -22.42 -10.47
CA ALA A 454 -0.67 -21.23 -11.21
C ALA A 454 0.82 -21.31 -11.58
N ALA A 455 1.20 -20.60 -12.64
CA ALA A 455 2.57 -20.56 -13.10
C ALA A 455 3.50 -19.95 -12.04
N ASP A 456 4.72 -20.48 -11.95
CA ASP A 456 5.76 -19.89 -11.14
C ASP A 456 6.16 -18.52 -11.72
N PRO A 457 6.19 -17.44 -10.93
CA PRO A 457 6.62 -16.12 -11.41
C PRO A 457 8.00 -16.11 -12.08
N LYS A 458 8.92 -16.98 -11.64
CA LYS A 458 10.26 -17.10 -12.23
C LYS A 458 10.24 -17.58 -13.68
N ASP A 459 9.28 -18.43 -14.04
CA ASP A 459 9.10 -18.87 -15.43
C ASP A 459 8.52 -17.79 -16.33
N ARG A 460 8.13 -16.64 -15.75
CA ARG A 460 7.49 -15.51 -16.43
C ARG A 460 8.37 -14.27 -16.54
N ILE A 461 9.65 -14.35 -16.17
CA ILE A 461 10.63 -13.25 -16.32
C ILE A 461 10.60 -12.67 -17.74
N PRO A 462 10.58 -13.46 -18.85
CA PRO A 462 10.50 -12.88 -20.19
C PRO A 462 9.24 -12.03 -20.45
N VAL A 463 8.14 -12.30 -19.75
CA VAL A 463 6.92 -11.48 -19.82
C VAL A 463 7.14 -10.14 -19.12
N LEU A 464 7.77 -10.15 -17.94
CA LEU A 464 8.13 -8.92 -17.21
C LEU A 464 9.07 -8.02 -18.03
N GLU A 465 10.09 -8.59 -18.65
CA GLU A 465 11.02 -7.84 -19.50
C GLU A 465 10.31 -7.18 -20.69
N LEU A 466 9.32 -7.87 -21.28
CA LEU A 466 8.52 -7.30 -22.39
C LEU A 466 7.61 -6.18 -21.87
N THR A 467 6.98 -6.35 -20.73
CA THR A 467 6.13 -5.32 -20.12
C THR A 467 6.94 -4.05 -19.83
N GLN A 468 8.07 -4.17 -19.17
CA GLN A 468 8.97 -3.04 -18.88
C GLN A 468 9.45 -2.32 -20.15
N ARG A 469 9.80 -3.10 -21.19
CA ARG A 469 10.19 -2.53 -22.49
C ARG A 469 9.02 -1.78 -23.15
N ALA A 470 7.81 -2.28 -23.03
CA ALA A 470 6.62 -1.60 -23.55
C ALA A 470 6.35 -0.31 -22.80
N GLU A 471 6.48 -0.29 -21.47
CA GLU A 471 6.38 0.92 -20.65
C GLU A 471 7.40 1.98 -21.11
N ALA A 472 8.67 1.61 -21.29
CA ALA A 472 9.69 2.52 -21.79
C ALA A 472 9.34 3.10 -23.20
N PHE A 473 8.69 2.33 -24.09
CA PHE A 473 8.19 2.86 -25.36
C PHE A 473 7.02 3.81 -25.17
N LEU A 474 6.11 3.56 -24.20
CA LEU A 474 5.01 4.48 -23.89
C LEU A 474 5.52 5.81 -23.36
N ASP A 475 6.54 5.79 -22.51
CA ASP A 475 7.17 6.99 -21.96
C ASP A 475 7.90 7.81 -23.03
N ALA A 476 8.50 7.12 -23.99
CA ALA A 476 9.10 7.74 -25.16
C ALA A 476 8.06 8.23 -26.21
N GLY A 477 6.77 7.98 -26.00
CA GLY A 477 5.69 8.32 -26.95
C GLY A 477 5.59 7.38 -28.14
N ASP A 478 6.33 6.27 -28.17
CA ASP A 478 6.29 5.28 -29.25
C ASP A 478 5.20 4.22 -28.99
N ASN A 479 3.96 4.68 -29.08
CA ASN A 479 2.79 3.88 -28.77
C ASN A 479 2.65 2.63 -29.68
N ALA A 480 3.16 2.71 -30.93
CA ALA A 480 3.08 1.59 -31.87
C ALA A 480 4.01 0.45 -31.45
N ARG A 481 5.29 0.76 -31.09
CA ARG A 481 6.20 -0.26 -30.60
C ARG A 481 5.77 -0.79 -29.23
N ALA A 482 5.17 0.03 -28.37
CA ALA A 482 4.63 -0.40 -27.10
C ALA A 482 3.53 -1.47 -27.31
N ALA A 483 2.53 -1.20 -28.18
CA ALA A 483 1.48 -2.16 -28.50
C ALA A 483 2.04 -3.47 -29.07
N GLN A 484 2.97 -3.38 -30.02
CA GLN A 484 3.62 -4.57 -30.61
C GLN A 484 4.39 -5.40 -29.56
N THR A 485 5.04 -4.73 -28.60
CA THR A 485 5.77 -5.40 -27.52
C THR A 485 4.81 -6.07 -26.54
N MET A 486 3.70 -5.40 -26.18
CA MET A 486 2.66 -5.99 -25.34
C MET A 486 1.95 -7.17 -26.00
N GLU A 487 1.78 -7.18 -27.33
CA GLU A 487 1.31 -8.37 -28.05
C GLU A 487 2.23 -9.58 -27.86
N GLN A 488 3.56 -9.35 -27.80
CA GLN A 488 4.51 -10.43 -27.54
C GLN A 488 4.36 -10.95 -26.11
N ALA A 489 4.20 -10.05 -25.11
CA ALA A 489 3.96 -10.44 -23.74
C ALA A 489 2.70 -11.29 -23.58
N VAL A 490 1.57 -10.85 -24.20
CA VAL A 490 0.30 -11.60 -24.17
C VAL A 490 0.38 -12.94 -24.95
N ARG A 491 1.21 -13.04 -25.99
CA ARG A 491 1.46 -14.34 -26.67
C ARG A 491 2.23 -15.32 -25.79
N LEU A 492 3.20 -14.83 -25.02
CA LEU A 492 3.97 -15.69 -24.08
C LEU A 492 3.15 -16.10 -22.87
N ASP A 493 2.25 -15.24 -22.42
CA ASP A 493 1.39 -15.51 -21.25
C ASP A 493 -0.06 -15.09 -21.53
N PRO A 494 -0.83 -15.89 -22.27
CA PRO A 494 -2.21 -15.57 -22.64
C PRO A 494 -3.17 -15.47 -21.45
N GLY A 495 -2.81 -16.08 -20.32
CA GLY A 495 -3.58 -16.11 -19.09
C GLY A 495 -3.36 -14.90 -18.19
N ASN A 496 -2.46 -13.97 -18.53
CA ASN A 496 -2.11 -12.82 -17.71
C ASN A 496 -3.11 -11.65 -17.93
N PRO A 497 -3.97 -11.34 -16.94
CA PRO A 497 -4.95 -10.28 -17.09
C PRO A 497 -4.30 -8.90 -17.14
N ARG A 498 -3.22 -8.65 -16.36
CA ARG A 498 -2.49 -7.39 -16.37
C ARG A 498 -1.90 -7.09 -17.74
N ALA A 499 -1.20 -8.05 -18.34
CA ALA A 499 -0.63 -7.87 -19.68
C ALA A 499 -1.71 -7.53 -20.73
N ARG A 500 -2.94 -8.09 -20.59
CA ARG A 500 -4.06 -7.73 -21.48
C ARG A 500 -4.61 -6.34 -21.25
N ILE A 501 -4.69 -5.89 -19.99
CA ILE A 501 -5.08 -4.51 -19.64
C ILE A 501 -4.09 -3.54 -20.27
N GLU A 502 -2.81 -3.78 -20.11
CA GLU A 502 -1.73 -2.94 -20.64
C GLU A 502 -1.70 -2.96 -22.17
N LEU A 503 -1.94 -4.12 -22.80
CA LEU A 503 -2.10 -4.22 -24.27
C LEU A 503 -3.27 -3.35 -24.76
N GLY A 504 -4.42 -3.44 -24.11
CA GLY A 504 -5.58 -2.61 -24.45
C GLY A 504 -5.27 -1.12 -24.31
N ALA A 505 -4.61 -0.71 -23.23
CA ALA A 505 -4.19 0.67 -23.01
C ALA A 505 -3.16 1.14 -24.05
N ALA A 506 -2.20 0.30 -24.43
CA ALA A 506 -1.24 0.61 -25.50
C ALA A 506 -1.93 0.80 -26.86
N TYR A 507 -2.91 -0.04 -27.20
CA TYR A 507 -3.72 0.14 -28.40
C TYR A 507 -4.54 1.43 -28.35
N GLU A 508 -5.12 1.80 -27.20
CA GLU A 508 -5.84 3.08 -27.05
C GLU A 508 -4.93 4.28 -27.33
N ARG A 509 -3.71 4.27 -26.77
CA ARG A 509 -2.70 5.31 -27.01
C ARG A 509 -2.23 5.36 -28.46
N ALA A 510 -2.18 4.20 -29.12
CA ALA A 510 -1.85 4.10 -30.55
C ALA A 510 -3.03 4.46 -31.49
N GLY A 511 -4.22 4.77 -30.95
CA GLY A 511 -5.43 5.05 -31.73
C GLY A 511 -6.09 3.81 -32.33
N GLN A 512 -5.66 2.61 -31.96
CA GLN A 512 -6.16 1.32 -32.47
C GLN A 512 -7.34 0.82 -31.62
N LEU A 513 -8.43 1.61 -31.61
CA LEU A 513 -9.51 1.45 -30.63
C LEU A 513 -10.30 0.12 -30.77
N ASP A 514 -10.46 -0.43 -31.96
CA ASP A 514 -11.12 -1.75 -32.12
C ASP A 514 -10.24 -2.89 -31.61
N GLN A 515 -8.91 -2.79 -31.75
CA GLN A 515 -7.97 -3.75 -31.18
C GLN A 515 -7.94 -3.66 -29.64
N ALA A 516 -8.03 -2.45 -29.08
CA ALA A 516 -8.18 -2.22 -27.64
C ALA A 516 -9.45 -2.89 -27.12
N ALA A 517 -10.60 -2.69 -27.78
CA ALA A 517 -11.86 -3.34 -27.40
C ALA A 517 -11.72 -4.87 -27.38
N LYS A 518 -11.12 -5.44 -28.43
CA LYS A 518 -10.89 -6.88 -28.51
C LYS A 518 -9.97 -7.39 -27.40
N ALA A 519 -8.91 -6.65 -27.06
CA ALA A 519 -8.01 -7.03 -25.97
C ALA A 519 -8.76 -7.09 -24.62
N TYR A 520 -9.65 -6.14 -24.35
CA TYR A 520 -10.48 -6.15 -23.15
C TYR A 520 -11.55 -7.25 -23.16
N GLU A 521 -12.23 -7.48 -24.29
CA GLU A 521 -13.19 -8.59 -24.46
C GLU A 521 -12.54 -9.96 -24.24
N ASP A 522 -11.30 -10.14 -24.74
CA ASP A 522 -10.54 -11.36 -24.50
C ASP A 522 -10.06 -11.46 -23.04
N GLY A 523 -9.81 -10.33 -22.37
CA GLY A 523 -9.48 -10.28 -20.96
C GLY A 523 -10.63 -10.73 -20.06
N ILE A 524 -11.87 -10.37 -20.37
CA ILE A 524 -13.07 -10.78 -19.64
C ILE A 524 -13.14 -12.33 -19.53
N LYS A 525 -12.73 -13.04 -20.57
CA LYS A 525 -12.75 -14.51 -20.64
C LYS A 525 -11.78 -15.19 -19.65
N LEU A 526 -10.85 -14.43 -19.08
CA LEU A 526 -9.93 -14.94 -18.06
C LEU A 526 -10.59 -15.08 -16.68
N HIS A 527 -11.77 -14.48 -16.47
CA HIS A 527 -12.50 -14.44 -15.20
C HIS A 527 -11.68 -13.84 -14.04
N MET A 528 -10.62 -13.09 -14.34
CA MET A 528 -9.81 -12.31 -13.41
C MET A 528 -9.90 -10.84 -13.79
N LEU A 529 -9.86 -9.94 -12.81
CA LEU A 529 -9.99 -8.49 -13.02
C LEU A 529 -11.19 -8.09 -13.93
N THR A 530 -12.27 -8.91 -13.88
CA THR A 530 -13.41 -8.83 -14.79
C THR A 530 -14.08 -7.45 -14.73
N GLU A 531 -14.21 -6.89 -13.53
CA GLU A 531 -14.73 -5.53 -13.32
C GLU A 531 -13.89 -4.50 -14.07
N THR A 532 -12.57 -4.55 -13.94
CA THR A 532 -11.63 -3.62 -14.59
C THR A 532 -11.76 -3.69 -16.11
N PHE A 533 -11.87 -4.90 -16.68
CA PHE A 533 -12.07 -5.06 -18.12
C PHE A 533 -13.40 -4.45 -18.59
N TYR A 534 -14.50 -4.71 -17.89
CA TYR A 534 -15.80 -4.14 -18.23
C TYR A 534 -15.81 -2.62 -18.09
N ALA A 535 -15.21 -2.06 -17.04
CA ALA A 535 -15.12 -0.62 -16.85
C ALA A 535 -14.34 0.07 -17.97
N ARG A 536 -13.17 -0.49 -18.37
CA ARG A 536 -12.36 0.04 -19.48
C ARG A 536 -13.09 -0.10 -20.81
N LEU A 537 -13.70 -1.25 -21.06
CA LEU A 537 -14.46 -1.51 -22.29
C LEU A 537 -15.65 -0.57 -22.41
N GLY A 538 -16.38 -0.32 -21.32
CA GLY A 538 -17.48 0.63 -21.28
C GLY A 538 -17.06 2.06 -21.63
N LYS A 539 -15.96 2.56 -21.03
CA LYS A 539 -15.38 3.87 -21.37
C LYS A 539 -14.94 3.94 -22.83
N LEU A 540 -14.32 2.89 -23.34
CA LEU A 540 -13.89 2.81 -24.74
C LEU A 540 -15.08 2.85 -25.71
N TYR A 541 -16.17 2.14 -25.41
CA TYR A 541 -17.38 2.16 -26.22
C TYR A 541 -18.10 3.52 -26.20
N LEU A 542 -18.06 4.27 -25.08
CA LEU A 542 -18.53 5.67 -25.07
C LEU A 542 -17.73 6.53 -26.05
N ARG A 543 -16.41 6.43 -26.05
CA ARG A 543 -15.53 7.16 -26.99
C ARG A 543 -15.79 6.77 -28.46
N LEU A 544 -16.17 5.52 -28.70
CA LEU A 544 -16.54 5.01 -30.03
C LEU A 544 -18.00 5.31 -30.40
N HIS A 545 -18.77 6.01 -29.57
CA HIS A 545 -20.21 6.24 -29.72
C HIS A 545 -21.05 4.96 -29.89
N LYS A 546 -20.56 3.82 -29.35
CA LYS A 546 -21.28 2.52 -29.34
C LYS A 546 -22.09 2.44 -28.03
N LEU A 547 -23.10 3.32 -27.88
CA LEU A 547 -23.75 3.61 -26.59
C LEU A 547 -24.41 2.39 -25.95
N ASP A 548 -25.10 1.53 -26.72
CA ASP A 548 -25.73 0.31 -26.17
C ASP A 548 -24.69 -0.66 -25.62
N LYS A 549 -23.53 -0.82 -26.31
CA LYS A 549 -22.43 -1.66 -25.81
C LYS A 549 -21.77 -1.04 -24.60
N ALA A 550 -21.66 0.28 -24.53
CA ALA A 550 -21.13 0.98 -23.36
C ALA A 550 -22.02 0.72 -22.14
N LEU A 551 -23.33 0.84 -22.31
CA LEU A 551 -24.32 0.59 -21.25
C LEU A 551 -24.24 -0.86 -20.73
N ASP A 552 -24.18 -1.84 -21.65
CA ASP A 552 -24.07 -3.26 -21.28
C ASP A 552 -22.78 -3.50 -20.47
N ALA A 553 -21.63 -3.05 -20.99
CA ALA A 553 -20.34 -3.22 -20.30
C ALA A 553 -20.32 -2.54 -18.92
N MET A 554 -20.84 -1.31 -18.78
CA MET A 554 -20.91 -0.61 -17.50
C MET A 554 -21.89 -1.26 -16.53
N THR A 555 -22.99 -1.84 -17.03
CA THR A 555 -23.91 -2.63 -16.22
C THR A 555 -23.22 -3.87 -15.67
N GLN A 556 -22.43 -4.57 -16.48
CA GLN A 556 -21.63 -5.72 -16.04
C GLN A 556 -20.56 -5.33 -15.02
N ALA A 557 -19.85 -4.20 -15.23
CA ALA A 557 -18.89 -3.68 -14.28
C ALA A 557 -19.53 -3.42 -12.91
N ARG A 558 -20.70 -2.76 -12.89
CA ARG A 558 -21.47 -2.51 -11.67
C ARG A 558 -21.96 -3.80 -11.01
N GLN A 559 -22.40 -4.79 -11.77
CA GLN A 559 -22.83 -6.09 -11.20
C GLN A 559 -21.68 -6.85 -10.56
N THR A 560 -20.49 -6.73 -11.16
CA THR A 560 -19.27 -7.38 -10.65
C THR A 560 -18.74 -6.69 -9.38
N ASP A 561 -18.82 -5.34 -9.33
CA ASP A 561 -18.53 -4.56 -8.12
C ASP A 561 -19.62 -3.50 -7.90
N PRO A 562 -20.66 -3.83 -7.11
CA PRO A 562 -21.73 -2.89 -6.78
C PRO A 562 -21.29 -1.72 -5.90
N THR A 563 -20.14 -1.83 -5.24
CA THR A 563 -19.62 -0.81 -4.32
C THR A 563 -18.81 0.27 -5.03
N ASN A 564 -18.38 0.02 -6.26
CA ASN A 564 -17.62 0.96 -7.06
C ASN A 564 -18.52 2.09 -7.59
N LEU A 565 -18.44 3.26 -6.96
CA LEU A 565 -19.24 4.43 -7.30
C LEU A 565 -18.92 4.99 -8.69
N ASP A 566 -17.69 4.80 -9.18
CA ASP A 566 -17.31 5.21 -10.54
C ASP A 566 -18.01 4.38 -11.61
N ASN A 567 -18.23 3.10 -11.37
CA ASN A 567 -19.03 2.27 -12.28
C ASN A 567 -20.46 2.79 -12.36
N LEU A 568 -21.02 3.20 -11.23
CA LEU A 568 -22.36 3.79 -11.17
C LEU A 568 -22.39 5.18 -11.83
N ARG A 569 -21.34 6.01 -11.65
CA ARG A 569 -21.18 7.30 -12.34
C ARG A 569 -21.08 7.12 -13.86
N ASN A 570 -20.25 6.18 -14.30
CA ASN A 570 -20.07 5.90 -15.72
C ASN A 570 -21.37 5.38 -16.35
N LEU A 571 -22.11 4.53 -15.63
CA LEU A 571 -23.44 4.06 -16.04
C LEU A 571 -24.40 5.24 -16.19
N GLY A 572 -24.50 6.12 -15.19
CA GLY A 572 -25.34 7.34 -15.28
C GLY A 572 -24.97 8.24 -16.45
N THR A 573 -23.69 8.36 -16.75
CA THR A 573 -23.19 9.11 -17.90
C THR A 573 -23.63 8.48 -19.23
N ALA A 574 -23.56 7.15 -19.33
CA ALA A 574 -24.02 6.43 -20.53
C ALA A 574 -25.54 6.56 -20.73
N GLU A 575 -26.32 6.43 -19.66
CA GLU A 575 -27.77 6.64 -19.69
C GLU A 575 -28.13 8.07 -20.13
N LEU A 576 -27.41 9.07 -19.64
CA LEU A 576 -27.63 10.48 -20.01
C LEU A 576 -27.33 10.72 -21.50
N GLN A 577 -26.29 10.11 -22.06
CA GLN A 577 -25.96 10.20 -23.50
C GLN A 577 -27.00 9.48 -24.38
N LEU A 578 -27.68 8.47 -23.86
CA LEU A 578 -28.81 7.79 -24.49
C LEU A 578 -30.14 8.55 -24.34
N GLY A 579 -30.15 9.70 -23.64
CA GLY A 579 -31.37 10.46 -23.32
C GLY A 579 -32.25 9.83 -22.26
N ARG A 580 -31.77 8.84 -21.53
CA ARG A 580 -32.48 8.18 -20.43
C ARG A 580 -32.25 8.95 -19.11
N VAL A 581 -32.84 10.17 -19.07
CA VAL A 581 -32.57 11.19 -18.04
C VAL A 581 -32.92 10.71 -16.63
N ASP A 582 -34.05 9.98 -16.50
CA ASP A 582 -34.52 9.50 -15.20
C ASP A 582 -33.64 8.36 -14.62
N GLU A 583 -33.11 7.50 -15.51
CA GLU A 583 -32.17 6.44 -15.15
C GLU A 583 -30.85 7.05 -14.66
N ALA A 584 -30.34 8.02 -15.42
CA ALA A 584 -29.12 8.75 -15.07
C ALA A 584 -29.25 9.45 -13.70
N GLU A 585 -30.38 10.14 -13.47
CA GLU A 585 -30.64 10.80 -12.19
C GLU A 585 -30.65 9.80 -11.03
N ARG A 586 -31.33 8.66 -11.21
CA ARG A 586 -31.32 7.61 -10.18
C ARG A 586 -29.91 7.11 -9.86
N ALA A 587 -29.07 6.93 -10.87
CA ALA A 587 -27.70 6.51 -10.70
C ALA A 587 -26.89 7.54 -9.88
N PHE A 588 -26.94 8.83 -10.28
CA PHE A 588 -26.19 9.87 -9.56
C PHE A 588 -26.71 10.10 -8.13
N LYS A 589 -28.04 10.10 -7.91
CA LYS A 589 -28.62 10.18 -6.56
C LYS A 589 -28.22 9.00 -5.67
N ALA A 590 -28.12 7.80 -6.23
CA ALA A 590 -27.66 6.63 -5.49
C ALA A 590 -26.20 6.76 -5.06
N ILE A 591 -25.34 7.43 -5.83
CA ILE A 591 -23.97 7.75 -5.43
C ILE A 591 -24.00 8.75 -4.27
N VAL A 592 -24.75 9.84 -4.38
CA VAL A 592 -24.86 10.87 -3.32
C VAL A 592 -25.36 10.27 -2.00
N LEU A 593 -26.29 9.30 -2.07
CA LEU A 593 -26.80 8.61 -0.89
C LEU A 593 -25.71 7.75 -0.21
N GLN A 594 -24.82 7.14 -0.98
CA GLN A 594 -23.73 6.30 -0.46
C GLN A 594 -22.53 7.12 -0.01
N ASN A 595 -22.21 8.18 -0.75
CA ASN A 595 -21.12 9.11 -0.46
C ASN A 595 -21.51 10.54 -0.89
N GLY A 596 -21.99 11.33 0.06
CA GLY A 596 -22.39 12.72 -0.16
C GLY A 596 -21.24 13.65 -0.58
N ASN A 597 -19.99 13.20 -0.52
CA ASN A 597 -18.82 13.98 -0.91
C ASN A 597 -18.26 13.59 -2.29
N PHE A 598 -18.97 12.78 -3.07
CA PHE A 598 -18.53 12.37 -4.40
C PHE A 598 -18.88 13.46 -5.45
N SER A 599 -17.91 14.32 -5.76
CA SER A 599 -18.06 15.49 -6.66
C SER A 599 -18.61 15.13 -8.05
N GLY A 600 -18.14 14.02 -8.64
CA GLY A 600 -18.59 13.54 -9.96
C GLY A 600 -20.08 13.22 -10.03
N ALA A 601 -20.73 12.88 -8.91
CA ALA A 601 -22.19 12.68 -8.88
C ALA A 601 -22.94 14.00 -9.00
N TYR A 602 -22.48 15.06 -8.33
CA TYR A 602 -23.08 16.39 -8.48
C TYR A 602 -22.86 16.98 -9.86
N ASN A 603 -21.68 16.76 -10.46
CA ASN A 603 -21.48 17.10 -11.88
C ASN A 603 -22.48 16.37 -12.79
N GLY A 604 -22.71 15.08 -12.54
CA GLY A 604 -23.72 14.30 -13.25
C GLY A 604 -25.16 14.82 -13.06
N LEU A 605 -25.55 15.18 -11.83
CA LEU A 605 -26.86 15.78 -11.53
C LEU A 605 -27.03 17.14 -12.21
N GLY A 606 -25.99 17.97 -12.25
CA GLY A 606 -25.99 19.21 -13.00
C GLY A 606 -26.23 19.00 -14.49
N LEU A 607 -25.64 17.96 -15.10
CA LEU A 607 -25.91 17.61 -16.50
C LEU A 607 -27.35 17.10 -16.71
N VAL A 608 -27.91 16.35 -15.74
CA VAL A 608 -29.31 15.95 -15.74
C VAL A 608 -30.24 17.19 -15.71
N ALA A 609 -29.94 18.14 -14.84
CA ALA A 609 -30.68 19.40 -14.73
C ALA A 609 -30.62 20.23 -16.05
N ILE A 610 -29.46 20.28 -16.71
CA ILE A 610 -29.31 20.87 -18.06
C ILE A 610 -30.28 20.24 -19.08
N GLN A 611 -30.36 18.90 -19.12
CA GLN A 611 -31.25 18.20 -20.04
C GLN A 611 -32.74 18.45 -19.74
N ARG A 612 -33.07 18.71 -18.48
CA ARG A 612 -34.44 19.09 -18.05
C ARG A 612 -34.76 20.59 -18.23
N GLY A 613 -33.75 21.38 -18.59
CA GLY A 613 -33.93 22.83 -18.75
C GLY A 613 -33.92 23.61 -17.43
N ASP A 614 -33.51 22.99 -16.33
CA ASP A 614 -33.40 23.60 -14.99
C ASP A 614 -32.01 24.18 -14.77
N ALA A 615 -31.83 25.42 -15.22
CA ALA A 615 -30.54 26.10 -15.13
C ALA A 615 -30.09 26.40 -13.69
N ASP A 616 -31.04 26.65 -12.76
CA ASP A 616 -30.71 26.96 -11.37
C ASP A 616 -30.25 25.70 -10.63
N ALA A 617 -30.93 24.56 -10.82
CA ALA A 617 -30.46 23.29 -10.28
C ALA A 617 -29.09 22.91 -10.86
N ALA A 618 -28.87 23.10 -12.17
CA ALA A 618 -27.59 22.81 -12.82
C ALA A 618 -26.44 23.61 -12.22
N ARG A 619 -26.66 24.92 -12.02
CA ARG A 619 -25.68 25.79 -11.39
C ARG A 619 -25.32 25.30 -9.98
N HIS A 620 -26.34 25.07 -9.15
CA HIS A 620 -26.16 24.60 -7.78
C HIS A 620 -25.31 23.33 -7.71
N ASP A 621 -25.64 22.35 -8.56
CA ASP A 621 -24.97 21.05 -8.55
C ASP A 621 -23.53 21.15 -9.07
N PHE A 622 -23.25 21.95 -10.11
CA PHE A 622 -21.88 22.19 -10.58
C PHE A 622 -21.04 22.95 -9.55
N GLU A 623 -21.59 23.95 -8.87
CA GLU A 623 -20.91 24.68 -7.78
C GLU A 623 -20.60 23.74 -6.62
N LYS A 624 -21.53 22.85 -6.26
CA LYS A 624 -21.31 21.82 -5.24
C LYS A 624 -20.20 20.83 -5.63
N ALA A 625 -20.13 20.42 -6.90
CA ALA A 625 -19.05 19.58 -7.40
C ALA A 625 -17.67 20.28 -7.24
N ILE A 626 -17.57 21.57 -7.56
CA ILE A 626 -16.33 22.35 -7.39
C ILE A 626 -15.95 22.51 -5.92
N GLU A 627 -16.96 22.76 -5.04
CA GLU A 627 -16.74 22.85 -3.59
C GLU A 627 -16.12 21.56 -3.04
N LEU A 628 -16.64 20.40 -3.46
CA LEU A 628 -16.19 19.10 -3.03
C LEU A 628 -14.83 18.69 -3.63
N ASN A 629 -14.58 19.07 -4.87
CA ASN A 629 -13.31 18.80 -5.55
C ASN A 629 -12.94 19.93 -6.53
N SER A 630 -12.17 20.87 -6.05
CA SER A 630 -11.73 22.02 -6.86
C SER A 630 -10.72 21.64 -7.97
N ALA A 631 -10.23 20.41 -8.00
CA ALA A 631 -9.34 19.89 -9.05
C ALA A 631 -10.10 19.35 -10.26
N GLU A 632 -11.40 19.02 -10.13
CA GLU A 632 -12.22 18.62 -11.27
C GLU A 632 -12.48 19.84 -12.17
N VAL A 633 -12.20 19.68 -13.46
CA VAL A 633 -12.31 20.78 -14.41
C VAL A 633 -13.60 20.77 -15.23
N GLU A 634 -14.27 19.63 -15.33
CA GLU A 634 -15.53 19.48 -16.06
C GLU A 634 -16.65 20.35 -15.50
N PRO A 635 -16.86 20.46 -14.19
CA PRO A 635 -17.88 21.38 -13.66
C PRO A 635 -17.59 22.85 -14.01
N LEU A 636 -16.29 23.24 -14.05
CA LEU A 636 -15.91 24.59 -14.48
C LEU A 636 -16.30 24.87 -15.93
N LEU A 637 -16.03 23.90 -16.84
CA LEU A 637 -16.43 23.98 -18.23
C LEU A 637 -17.97 24.07 -18.37
N ASN A 638 -18.68 23.20 -17.62
CA ASN A 638 -20.15 23.17 -17.67
C ASN A 638 -20.77 24.48 -17.17
N LEU A 639 -20.26 25.10 -16.12
CA LEU A 639 -20.68 26.41 -15.65
C LEU A 639 -20.36 27.51 -16.68
N GLY A 640 -19.18 27.47 -17.29
CA GLY A 640 -18.82 28.39 -18.37
C GLY A 640 -19.83 28.35 -19.51
N VAL A 641 -20.19 27.14 -19.96
CA VAL A 641 -21.21 26.94 -21.01
C VAL A 641 -22.60 27.39 -20.53
N LEU A 642 -22.97 27.12 -19.29
CA LEU A 642 -24.26 27.52 -18.73
C LEU A 642 -24.42 29.05 -18.70
N TYR A 643 -23.44 29.78 -18.19
CA TYR A 643 -23.45 31.24 -18.13
C TYR A 643 -23.35 31.88 -19.52
N ASP A 644 -22.58 31.30 -20.44
CA ASP A 644 -22.49 31.75 -21.84
C ASP A 644 -23.87 31.69 -22.54
N LYS A 645 -24.58 30.56 -22.39
CA LYS A 645 -25.95 30.40 -22.88
C LYS A 645 -26.96 31.33 -22.21
N ALA A 646 -26.75 31.68 -20.96
CA ALA A 646 -27.58 32.66 -20.23
C ALA A 646 -27.24 34.11 -20.58
N GLY A 647 -26.19 34.38 -21.38
CA GLY A 647 -25.75 35.72 -21.77
C GLY A 647 -24.92 36.44 -20.70
N ASP A 648 -24.59 35.78 -19.59
CA ASP A 648 -23.69 36.34 -18.58
C ASP A 648 -22.22 36.14 -18.97
N LYS A 649 -21.75 37.07 -19.80
CA LYS A 649 -20.40 37.06 -20.36
C LYS A 649 -19.31 37.13 -19.28
N THR A 650 -19.59 37.75 -18.15
CA THR A 650 -18.62 37.97 -17.06
C THR A 650 -18.33 36.62 -16.37
N GLU A 651 -19.37 35.93 -15.94
CA GLU A 651 -19.23 34.60 -15.28
C GLU A 651 -18.75 33.53 -16.26
N ALA A 652 -19.24 33.54 -17.52
CA ALA A 652 -18.75 32.64 -18.55
C ALA A 652 -17.24 32.73 -18.75
N LEU A 653 -16.71 33.97 -18.88
CA LEU A 653 -15.27 34.24 -18.99
C LEU A 653 -14.50 33.75 -17.76
N ARG A 654 -15.03 34.01 -16.56
CA ARG A 654 -14.41 33.60 -15.30
C ARG A 654 -14.22 32.06 -15.24
N TYR A 655 -15.26 31.30 -15.53
CA TYR A 655 -15.22 29.83 -15.47
C TYR A 655 -14.40 29.21 -16.60
N TYR A 656 -14.51 29.73 -17.83
CA TYR A 656 -13.66 29.27 -18.95
C TYR A 656 -12.17 29.51 -18.69
N GLN A 657 -11.82 30.67 -18.08
CA GLN A 657 -10.42 30.92 -17.72
C GLN A 657 -9.92 30.00 -16.62
N GLN A 658 -10.75 29.68 -15.60
CA GLN A 658 -10.40 28.70 -14.58
C GLN A 658 -10.22 27.31 -15.18
N PHE A 659 -11.10 26.89 -16.11
CA PHE A 659 -10.92 25.64 -16.85
C PHE A 659 -9.59 25.65 -17.61
N LEU A 660 -9.30 26.67 -18.39
CA LEU A 660 -8.05 26.77 -19.16
C LEU A 660 -6.79 26.80 -18.31
N ALA A 661 -6.88 27.31 -17.09
CA ALA A 661 -5.77 27.35 -16.14
C ALA A 661 -5.49 25.99 -15.48
N LYS A 662 -6.50 25.11 -15.39
CA LYS A 662 -6.41 23.83 -14.69
C LYS A 662 -6.45 22.62 -15.63
N ALA A 663 -7.00 22.77 -16.85
CA ALA A 663 -7.19 21.66 -17.77
C ALA A 663 -5.86 21.16 -18.35
N SER A 664 -5.61 19.85 -18.22
CA SER A 664 -4.47 19.20 -18.83
C SER A 664 -4.53 19.24 -20.36
N ALA A 665 -3.45 19.70 -21.00
CA ALA A 665 -3.36 19.74 -22.47
C ALA A 665 -3.47 18.36 -23.09
N LYS A 666 -3.11 17.31 -22.37
CA LYS A 666 -3.19 15.92 -22.81
C LYS A 666 -4.64 15.40 -22.80
N ASP A 667 -5.36 15.63 -21.72
CA ASP A 667 -6.71 15.06 -21.52
C ASP A 667 -7.79 15.87 -22.24
N TYR A 668 -7.59 17.18 -22.38
CA TYR A 668 -8.55 18.11 -22.97
C TYR A 668 -8.08 18.74 -24.28
N SER A 669 -7.16 18.08 -25.02
CA SER A 669 -6.56 18.56 -26.26
C SER A 669 -7.60 19.03 -27.30
N ALA A 670 -8.76 18.36 -27.40
CA ALA A 670 -9.84 18.72 -28.33
C ALA A 670 -10.74 19.87 -27.81
N LEU A 671 -10.80 20.10 -26.50
CA LEU A 671 -11.67 21.11 -25.85
C LEU A 671 -10.96 22.42 -25.64
N ILE A 672 -9.70 22.43 -25.25
CA ILE A 672 -8.91 23.65 -24.99
C ILE A 672 -8.96 24.65 -26.16
N PRO A 673 -8.75 24.23 -27.45
CA PRO A 673 -8.87 25.17 -28.56
C PRO A 673 -10.26 25.80 -28.69
N LYS A 674 -11.33 25.02 -28.47
CA LYS A 674 -12.70 25.49 -28.51
C LYS A 674 -13.02 26.49 -27.41
N VAL A 675 -12.58 26.20 -26.19
CA VAL A 675 -12.78 27.09 -25.04
C VAL A 675 -11.96 28.39 -25.21
N ARG A 676 -10.74 28.32 -25.76
CA ARG A 676 -9.95 29.51 -26.11
C ARG A 676 -10.66 30.39 -27.14
N ALA A 677 -11.29 29.79 -28.17
CA ALA A 677 -12.07 30.52 -29.15
C ALA A 677 -13.28 31.18 -28.48
N ALA A 678 -14.05 30.45 -27.66
CA ALA A 678 -15.17 31.03 -26.91
C ALA A 678 -14.75 32.21 -26.01
N VAL A 679 -13.63 32.10 -25.30
CA VAL A 679 -13.07 33.22 -24.51
C VAL A 679 -12.73 34.42 -25.41
N GLN A 680 -12.20 34.19 -26.60
CA GLN A 680 -11.85 35.28 -27.52
C GLN A 680 -13.11 35.95 -28.10
N ASP A 681 -14.15 35.19 -28.43
CA ASP A 681 -15.42 35.73 -28.90
C ASP A 681 -16.13 36.52 -27.84
N LEU A 682 -16.19 36.05 -26.60
CA LEU A 682 -16.75 36.78 -25.46
C LEU A 682 -16.02 38.12 -25.18
N LYS A 683 -14.67 38.13 -25.31
CA LYS A 683 -13.86 39.33 -25.15
C LYS A 683 -14.03 40.35 -26.30
N SER A 684 -14.28 39.86 -27.52
CA SER A 684 -14.46 40.72 -28.69
C SER A 684 -15.89 41.26 -28.85
N GLY A 685 -16.82 40.80 -27.99
CA GLY A 685 -18.21 41.20 -28.03
C GLY A 685 -19.04 40.56 -29.15
N ARG A 686 -18.50 39.50 -29.78
CA ARG A 686 -19.21 38.72 -30.81
C ARG A 686 -20.12 37.69 -30.19
#